data_fb5b697b7aa88ac180607c512e8fc349
#
_entry.id   fb5b697b7aa88ac180607c512e8fc349
#
_cell.length_a   1.000
_cell.length_b   1.000
_cell.length_c   1.000
_cell.angle_alpha   90.00
_cell.angle_beta   90.00
_cell.angle_gamma   90.00
#
_symmetry.space_group_name_H-M   'P 1'
#
loop_
_entity.id
_entity.type
_entity.pdbx_description
1 polymer ?
#
loop_
_entity_poly.entity_id
_entity_poly.type
_entity_poly.pdbx_seq_one_letter_code
_entity_poly.pdbx_strand_id
1 'polypeptide(L)'
;MTFPPQRLSLAAVLLITAGTAHGKTVQIDTATTAAQTLGGSDTLTISAPGSITNSGKAVSLKDGTSGAGVVIDNAGKIVSSGGRAIDSSGDLTQARNYQIFNRSGGQILGANDALRIDSNFVSGSLLIDNSGVIRSTTGQGLDLDALRSNGVKTTLINRAGGLIRGDASDGMKTGANATLTNYGEISTGDSHNADEKFDGIDIDSASGVSVTNYGVISGGRHGITTDLGATLVNYGQITGRNGSGFGSDGDGTVINHGTITGAYSGLQANGDGDGVDIDKIAHIENYGTIQGVGAGGVDKGGFANGSEGIALGGGYILNANNALISGANSAILVDDGSGGSGLAATALENYGTIQGLDGFGVKFVGEFADNVINGGTISGSNGLALDLGGGNDSLTLRNGSRFVGVVDGGSGYDRVVMDDAAGGSFGASRNFEWLEVRQGAWTLTGSGDFSDGGAVRNGATLVNQGGIAGSLTVDAGGVYAGGGSVGNLNVNGTLRTDTGLGRATIVHDLNMSSGSTLVYGVNADGSSAPVQVGGTASLNGATLAVNPGSGTYPWQSHYTVLQAANVNGTFGNVTSHYAFLTPTLAYTPTQVDLTYTRNDVAFNQFAATGNGSNAANSLATMGKNNALYNALLNTTQSTAGAAIEQLAGASNANLTSATLGASSQVGNSMLSAMQQMGGSPGLMVGLDQRDIPVLAANGVPSEARNLNDPNARGRLWLQAIGGYGKLDGEHGNSGLKQRTKGSVLGADWALNPQWRLGVLGGYSKTDLDATGVDGNVESWHAGVYALRQSGPYSLRLGAAYSGHQGESKRTVAFNGFSDRPKGDYDADSQQAFAELGYTMGSGRLSAEPFASLGYQRYHRDRYQEKGGAAALDVDSQSQDNFSSTFGLRLAHLSSLDNGMSLTPRMAAGWKHTYGDVSSSTRQAFVVGGSAFNVDGSSLDRDSLMLEAGLDLGISARHTLGVGYSGEIGSNSRNHGLIGQWQMSF
;
A
#
# COMPACT_ATOMS: atom_id res chain seq x y z
N MET A 1 15.97 -5.29 -0.96
CA MET A 1 16.47 -6.69 -0.92
C MET A 1 17.79 -6.66 -0.20
N THR A 2 17.82 -7.17 1.01
CA THR A 2 19.01 -7.22 1.85
C THR A 2 19.90 -8.37 1.38
N PHE A 3 21.07 -8.04 0.83
CA PHE A 3 22.13 -9.02 0.62
C PHE A 3 22.97 -9.13 1.90
N PRO A 4 23.30 -10.34 2.36
CA PRO A 4 24.20 -10.50 3.49
C PRO A 4 25.64 -10.19 3.04
N PRO A 5 26.49 -9.66 3.93
CA PRO A 5 27.87 -9.37 3.59
C PRO A 5 28.62 -10.69 3.34
N GLN A 6 29.06 -10.88 2.12
CA GLN A 6 30.00 -11.97 1.80
C GLN A 6 31.34 -11.68 2.51
N ARG A 7 31.70 -12.55 3.42
CA ARG A 7 33.04 -12.62 3.95
C ARG A 7 33.97 -13.10 2.85
N LEU A 8 34.65 -12.17 2.19
CA LEU A 8 35.80 -12.52 1.39
C LEU A 8 36.98 -12.83 2.35
N SER A 9 37.17 -14.08 2.64
CA SER A 9 38.45 -14.55 3.18
C SER A 9 39.47 -14.56 2.04
N LEU A 10 40.22 -13.46 1.88
CA LEU A 10 41.40 -13.48 1.04
C LEU A 10 42.47 -14.32 1.77
N ALA A 11 42.58 -15.58 1.39
CA ALA A 11 43.77 -16.36 1.71
C ALA A 11 44.93 -15.74 0.93
N ALA A 12 45.82 -15.10 1.62
CA ALA A 12 47.12 -14.66 1.03
C ALA A 12 47.87 -15.90 0.59
N VAL A 13 47.84 -16.16 -0.71
CA VAL A 13 48.73 -17.16 -1.31
C VAL A 13 50.16 -16.61 -1.28
N LEU A 14 51.00 -17.17 -0.43
CA LEU A 14 52.42 -16.90 -0.38
C LEU A 14 53.06 -17.54 -1.66
N LEU A 15 53.22 -16.74 -2.71
CA LEU A 15 54.00 -17.19 -3.85
C LEU A 15 55.49 -16.98 -3.53
N ILE A 16 56.17 -18.02 -3.03
CA ILE A 16 57.62 -18.04 -2.89
C ILE A 16 58.19 -18.31 -4.28
N THR A 17 58.62 -17.27 -4.99
CA THR A 17 59.54 -17.47 -6.12
C THR A 17 61.01 -17.57 -5.57
N ALA A 18 61.59 -18.76 -5.66
CA ALA A 18 62.97 -19.00 -5.28
C ALA A 18 63.89 -18.26 -6.24
N GLY A 19 64.39 -17.09 -5.81
CA GLY A 19 65.56 -16.40 -6.38
C GLY A 19 66.63 -16.31 -5.30
N THR A 20 67.79 -16.82 -5.51
CA THR A 20 68.89 -16.99 -4.57
C THR A 20 69.50 -15.64 -4.15
N ALA A 21 68.90 -14.92 -3.24
CA ALA A 21 69.56 -13.96 -2.38
C ALA A 21 69.04 -14.23 -0.97
N HIS A 22 69.83 -14.83 -0.11
CA HIS A 22 69.44 -15.13 1.27
C HIS A 22 69.47 -13.81 2.04
N GLY A 23 68.31 -13.21 2.31
CA GLY A 23 68.15 -12.09 3.23
C GLY A 23 68.43 -12.54 4.67
N LYS A 24 68.90 -11.60 5.51
CA LYS A 24 69.02 -11.82 6.94
C LYS A 24 67.67 -12.02 7.59
N THR A 25 67.49 -13.08 8.38
CA THR A 25 66.30 -13.25 9.24
C THR A 25 66.72 -12.87 10.66
N VAL A 26 66.03 -11.90 11.22
CA VAL A 26 66.15 -11.40 12.58
C VAL A 26 64.87 -11.76 13.38
N GLN A 27 65.08 -12.52 14.46
CA GLN A 27 64.05 -12.88 15.39
C GLN A 27 64.27 -12.17 16.73
N ILE A 28 63.28 -11.46 17.25
CA ILE A 28 63.33 -10.73 18.52
C ILE A 28 62.27 -11.29 19.44
N ASP A 29 62.62 -12.08 20.40
CA ASP A 29 61.72 -12.74 21.36
C ASP A 29 61.78 -12.14 22.77
N THR A 30 62.79 -11.26 23.01
CA THR A 30 63.02 -10.59 24.30
C THR A 30 63.30 -9.09 24.06
N ALA A 31 63.33 -8.32 25.13
CA ALA A 31 63.64 -6.90 25.03
C ALA A 31 65.15 -6.68 24.63
N THR A 32 65.33 -5.77 23.65
CA THR A 32 66.69 -5.34 23.22
C THR A 32 66.66 -3.82 22.95
N THR A 33 67.88 -3.22 23.16
CA THR A 33 68.17 -1.81 22.79
C THR A 33 68.91 -1.70 21.45
N ALA A 34 69.26 -2.84 20.85
CA ALA A 34 70.04 -2.85 19.61
C ALA A 34 69.13 -2.48 18.41
N ALA A 35 69.35 -1.36 17.79
CA ALA A 35 68.72 -0.93 16.56
C ALA A 35 68.99 -1.96 15.45
N GLN A 36 67.99 -2.19 14.61
CA GLN A 36 68.09 -3.10 13.48
C GLN A 36 68.16 -2.30 12.16
N THR A 37 69.06 -2.81 11.28
CA THR A 37 69.16 -2.27 9.91
C THR A 37 68.76 -3.38 8.94
N LEU A 38 67.77 -3.12 8.11
CA LEU A 38 67.19 -4.05 7.16
C LEU A 38 67.37 -3.52 5.74
N GLY A 39 67.70 -4.40 4.82
CA GLY A 39 67.78 -4.12 3.40
C GLY A 39 67.70 -5.39 2.57
N GLY A 40 67.61 -5.27 1.27
CA GLY A 40 67.48 -6.44 0.38
C GLY A 40 66.27 -7.29 0.66
N SER A 41 66.46 -8.57 1.00
CA SER A 41 65.36 -9.50 1.32
C SER A 41 65.31 -9.85 2.83
N ASP A 42 65.72 -8.93 3.69
CA ASP A 42 65.71 -9.14 5.13
C ASP A 42 64.31 -9.29 5.72
N THR A 43 64.20 -10.17 6.71
CA THR A 43 62.95 -10.37 7.47
C THR A 43 63.28 -10.09 8.95
N LEU A 44 62.43 -9.24 9.54
CA LEU A 44 62.44 -8.98 10.99
C LEU A 44 61.11 -9.50 11.57
N THR A 45 61.20 -10.40 12.51
CA THR A 45 60.03 -10.90 13.27
C THR A 45 60.18 -10.54 14.73
N ILE A 46 59.16 -9.91 15.32
CA ILE A 46 59.19 -9.56 16.75
C ILE A 46 57.98 -10.26 17.38
N SER A 47 58.23 -11.20 18.26
CA SER A 47 57.16 -11.92 19.00
C SER A 47 56.53 -11.04 20.09
N ALA A 48 55.38 -11.45 20.62
CA ALA A 48 54.65 -10.65 21.61
C ALA A 48 55.46 -10.22 22.85
N PRO A 49 56.38 -11.03 23.46
CA PRO A 49 57.28 -10.55 24.54
C PRO A 49 58.46 -9.77 24.03
N GLY A 50 58.77 -9.82 22.74
CA GLY A 50 59.94 -9.15 22.18
C GLY A 50 59.76 -7.64 22.04
N SER A 51 60.82 -6.88 22.19
CA SER A 51 60.78 -5.45 21.92
C SER A 51 62.15 -4.93 21.45
N ILE A 52 62.14 -3.93 20.58
CA ILE A 52 63.29 -3.08 20.26
C ILE A 52 62.98 -1.70 20.83
N THR A 53 63.81 -1.21 21.79
CA THR A 53 63.69 0.14 22.36
C THR A 53 64.99 0.89 22.17
N ASN A 54 64.91 1.98 21.40
CA ASN A 54 66.12 2.79 21.10
C ASN A 54 65.83 4.29 21.25
N SER A 55 66.81 5.09 21.55
CA SER A 55 66.59 6.57 21.64
C SER A 55 66.67 7.26 20.29
N GLY A 56 67.24 6.63 19.27
CA GLY A 56 67.20 7.04 17.87
C GLY A 56 66.28 6.15 17.07
N LYS A 57 66.62 5.82 15.82
CA LYS A 57 65.90 4.90 14.97
C LYS A 57 65.95 3.48 15.52
N ALA A 58 64.78 2.87 15.81
CA ALA A 58 64.74 1.48 16.27
C ALA A 58 64.95 0.48 15.11
N VAL A 59 64.35 0.79 13.96
CA VAL A 59 64.55 0.03 12.71
C VAL A 59 64.89 1.01 11.57
N SER A 60 65.98 0.77 10.88
CA SER A 60 66.37 1.52 9.69
C SER A 60 66.23 0.66 8.44
N LEU A 61 65.57 1.18 7.45
CA LEU A 61 65.42 0.58 6.13
C LEU A 61 66.44 1.19 5.20
N LYS A 62 67.35 0.34 4.63
CA LYS A 62 68.40 0.77 3.73
C LYS A 62 68.20 0.18 2.35
N ASP A 63 68.95 0.75 1.43
CA ASP A 63 69.09 0.25 0.05
C ASP A 63 69.62 -1.18 0.04
N GLY A 64 69.11 -2.02 -0.84
CA GLY A 64 69.49 -3.40 -1.04
C GLY A 64 69.55 -3.72 -2.53
N THR A 65 69.65 -4.98 -2.90
CA THR A 65 69.61 -5.41 -4.28
C THR A 65 68.22 -5.12 -4.91
N SER A 66 68.23 -4.71 -6.17
CA SER A 66 66.99 -4.42 -6.91
C SER A 66 65.95 -5.56 -6.88
N GLY A 67 64.69 -5.24 -6.69
CA GLY A 67 63.57 -6.22 -6.64
C GLY A 67 63.47 -7.04 -5.34
N ALA A 68 64.32 -6.81 -4.37
CA ALA A 68 64.26 -7.47 -3.07
C ALA A 68 63.13 -6.90 -2.19
N GLY A 69 62.60 -7.73 -1.31
CA GLY A 69 61.49 -7.36 -0.40
C GLY A 69 61.88 -7.47 1.07
N VAL A 70 61.82 -6.37 1.80
CA VAL A 70 61.98 -6.38 3.27
C VAL A 70 60.60 -6.72 3.88
N VAL A 71 60.59 -7.62 4.87
CA VAL A 71 59.41 -7.97 5.64
C VAL A 71 59.62 -7.63 7.11
N ILE A 72 58.72 -6.87 7.69
CA ILE A 72 58.63 -6.64 9.14
C ILE A 72 57.33 -7.26 9.64
N ASP A 73 57.41 -8.21 10.55
CA ASP A 73 56.30 -8.86 11.21
C ASP A 73 56.37 -8.59 12.72
N ASN A 74 55.58 -7.64 13.21
CA ASN A 74 55.63 -7.16 14.59
C ASN A 74 54.41 -7.56 15.39
N ALA A 75 54.56 -8.49 16.33
CA ALA A 75 53.58 -8.78 17.36
C ALA A 75 53.99 -8.24 18.76
N GLY A 76 55.21 -7.64 18.84
CA GLY A 76 55.78 -7.04 20.03
C GLY A 76 55.85 -5.51 19.97
N LYS A 77 57.02 -4.94 20.30
CA LYS A 77 57.20 -3.48 20.31
C LYS A 77 58.38 -3.04 19.51
N ILE A 78 58.21 -2.01 18.69
CA ILE A 78 59.24 -1.23 18.04
C ILE A 78 59.13 0.21 18.60
N VAL A 79 60.07 0.65 19.42
CA VAL A 79 59.91 1.93 20.12
C VAL A 79 61.18 2.80 19.90
N SER A 80 60.93 4.03 19.53
CA SER A 80 61.93 5.08 19.58
C SER A 80 61.55 6.14 20.60
N SER A 81 62.34 6.40 21.59
CA SER A 81 62.08 7.38 22.65
C SER A 81 62.50 8.81 22.32
N GLY A 82 63.22 9.04 21.25
CA GLY A 82 63.69 10.38 20.84
C GLY A 82 63.71 10.61 19.32
N GLY A 83 63.35 9.60 18.55
CA GLY A 83 63.33 9.66 17.09
C GLY A 83 62.21 8.83 16.47
N ARG A 84 62.41 8.24 15.32
CA ARG A 84 61.51 7.43 14.54
C ARG A 84 61.60 5.97 14.86
N ALA A 85 60.53 5.27 15.02
CA ALA A 85 60.57 3.84 15.34
C ALA A 85 61.04 3.03 14.11
N ILE A 86 60.43 3.27 12.94
CA ILE A 86 60.90 2.71 11.66
C ILE A 86 61.14 3.87 10.70
N ASP A 87 62.33 3.91 10.10
CA ASP A 87 62.72 5.00 9.20
C ASP A 87 63.54 4.51 8.02
N SER A 88 63.21 4.95 6.84
CA SER A 88 64.08 4.85 5.68
C SER A 88 64.79 6.18 5.46
N SER A 89 66.08 6.18 5.40
CA SER A 89 66.84 7.41 5.14
C SER A 89 67.86 7.16 4.08
N GLY A 90 67.97 8.12 3.17
CA GLY A 90 68.91 8.09 2.06
C GLY A 90 68.24 7.85 0.73
N ASP A 91 68.87 8.21 -0.38
CA ASP A 91 68.28 8.02 -1.71
C ASP A 91 68.08 6.53 -2.03
N LEU A 92 66.85 6.03 -2.07
CA LEU A 92 66.50 4.69 -2.50
C LEU A 92 66.36 4.67 -4.02
N THR A 93 67.40 4.50 -4.73
CA THR A 93 67.46 4.58 -6.21
C THR A 93 67.04 3.31 -6.93
N GLN A 94 66.69 2.27 -6.22
CA GLN A 94 66.36 0.94 -6.74
C GLN A 94 64.87 0.62 -6.54
N ALA A 95 64.33 -0.26 -7.34
CA ALA A 95 62.99 -0.82 -7.10
C ALA A 95 62.95 -1.54 -5.73
N ARG A 96 61.87 -1.30 -4.98
CA ARG A 96 61.66 -1.81 -3.61
C ARG A 96 60.31 -2.44 -3.42
N ASN A 97 60.26 -3.49 -2.57
CA ASN A 97 59.03 -4.05 -2.06
C ASN A 97 59.13 -4.14 -0.54
N TYR A 98 58.35 -3.37 0.17
CA TYR A 98 58.30 -3.40 1.63
C TYR A 98 56.95 -3.92 2.11
N GLN A 99 57.00 -4.84 3.08
CA GLN A 99 55.81 -5.37 3.74
C GLN A 99 55.95 -5.20 5.25
N ILE A 100 55.08 -4.45 5.86
CA ILE A 100 55.10 -4.16 7.28
C ILE A 100 53.77 -4.64 7.87
N PHE A 101 53.83 -5.70 8.65
CA PHE A 101 52.72 -6.27 9.38
C PHE A 101 52.84 -5.89 10.85
N ASN A 102 51.93 -5.05 11.35
CA ASN A 102 51.80 -4.76 12.77
C ASN A 102 50.62 -5.55 13.31
N ARG A 103 50.88 -6.67 13.94
CA ARG A 103 49.91 -7.64 14.40
C ARG A 103 49.10 -7.10 15.57
N SER A 104 47.98 -7.79 15.91
CA SER A 104 47.20 -7.47 17.10
C SER A 104 48.08 -7.50 18.36
N GLY A 105 48.01 -6.43 19.15
CA GLY A 105 48.90 -6.20 20.28
C GLY A 105 50.30 -5.63 19.94
N GLY A 106 50.68 -5.63 18.67
CA GLY A 106 51.95 -5.03 18.20
C GLY A 106 51.93 -3.50 18.32
N GLN A 107 53.06 -2.92 18.68
CA GLN A 107 53.21 -1.47 18.86
C GLN A 107 54.41 -0.96 18.06
N ILE A 108 54.19 0.08 17.27
CA ILE A 108 55.23 0.86 16.60
C ILE A 108 55.07 2.29 17.12
N LEU A 109 56.02 2.70 18.01
CA LEU A 109 55.91 3.96 18.76
C LEU A 109 57.13 4.83 18.47
N GLY A 110 56.90 6.03 17.90
CA GLY A 110 57.91 7.04 17.65
C GLY A 110 57.76 8.25 18.60
N ALA A 111 58.88 8.85 19.01
CA ALA A 111 58.86 10.20 19.58
C ALA A 111 58.60 11.25 18.47
N ASN A 112 59.23 11.09 17.32
CA ASN A 112 58.90 11.74 16.07
C ASN A 112 58.03 10.74 15.23
N ASP A 113 58.05 10.70 13.91
CA ASP A 113 57.17 9.79 13.17
C ASP A 113 57.31 8.34 13.66
N ALA A 114 56.21 7.63 13.76
CA ALA A 114 56.28 6.25 14.17
C ALA A 114 56.85 5.37 13.04
N LEU A 115 56.41 5.60 11.81
CA LEU A 115 56.95 4.98 10.61
C LEU A 115 57.07 6.03 9.51
N ARG A 116 58.34 6.19 8.97
CA ARG A 116 58.59 7.10 7.87
C ARG A 116 59.31 6.43 6.72
N ILE A 117 58.87 6.71 5.51
CA ILE A 117 59.56 6.39 4.27
C ILE A 117 59.98 7.72 3.63
N ASP A 118 61.19 8.20 4.00
CA ASP A 118 61.75 9.48 3.59
C ASP A 118 62.57 9.36 2.31
N SER A 119 62.14 8.59 1.37
CA SER A 119 62.82 8.41 0.11
C SER A 119 61.90 7.97 -0.98
N ASN A 120 61.96 8.64 -2.11
CA ASN A 120 61.16 8.29 -3.27
C ASN A 120 61.70 7.03 -3.94
N PHE A 121 60.94 5.98 -4.06
CA PHE A 121 61.28 4.80 -4.82
C PHE A 121 61.12 5.11 -6.32
N VAL A 122 62.05 4.59 -7.13
CA VAL A 122 61.89 4.67 -8.60
C VAL A 122 60.71 3.78 -9.04
N SER A 123 60.55 2.61 -8.39
CA SER A 123 59.43 1.68 -8.58
C SER A 123 59.34 0.66 -7.45
N GLY A 124 58.21 -0.06 -7.34
CA GLY A 124 58.05 -1.11 -6.34
C GLY A 124 56.72 -1.02 -5.61
N SER A 125 56.66 -1.62 -4.40
CA SER A 125 55.47 -1.63 -3.59
C SER A 125 55.75 -1.45 -2.10
N LEU A 126 54.82 -0.79 -1.43
CA LEU A 126 54.77 -0.71 0.03
C LEU A 126 53.41 -1.28 0.48
N LEU A 127 53.46 -2.30 1.33
CA LEU A 127 52.28 -2.82 2.03
C LEU A 127 52.44 -2.56 3.51
N ILE A 128 51.46 -1.88 4.10
CA ILE A 128 51.32 -1.72 5.55
C ILE A 128 50.00 -2.36 5.97
N ASP A 129 50.07 -3.37 6.82
CA ASP A 129 48.89 -4.08 7.37
C ASP A 129 48.92 -3.93 8.89
N ASN A 130 48.09 -3.04 9.43
CA ASN A 130 48.05 -2.70 10.86
C ASN A 130 46.85 -3.28 11.56
N SER A 131 47.06 -4.13 12.55
CA SER A 131 46.07 -4.61 13.51
C SER A 131 46.42 -4.18 14.95
N GLY A 132 47.50 -3.45 15.14
CA GLY A 132 48.02 -2.98 16.42
C GLY A 132 48.00 -1.45 16.52
N VAL A 133 49.01 -0.88 17.20
CA VAL A 133 49.16 0.55 17.38
C VAL A 133 50.39 1.07 16.61
N ILE A 134 50.17 2.05 15.77
CA ILE A 134 51.21 2.89 15.15
C ILE A 134 50.97 4.30 15.64
N ARG A 135 51.86 4.81 16.50
CA ARG A 135 51.65 6.12 17.17
C ARG A 135 52.91 6.92 17.29
N SER A 136 52.81 8.19 17.01
CA SER A 136 53.83 9.17 17.25
C SER A 136 53.40 10.20 18.28
N THR A 137 54.34 10.74 19.09
CA THR A 137 54.07 11.78 20.07
C THR A 137 54.24 13.19 19.53
N THR A 138 55.17 13.43 18.57
CA THR A 138 55.40 14.77 18.01
C THR A 138 55.34 14.84 16.48
N GLY A 139 55.48 13.70 15.80
CA GLY A 139 55.41 13.57 14.34
C GLY A 139 54.16 12.81 13.90
N GLN A 140 54.10 12.42 12.63
CA GLN A 140 53.04 11.63 12.03
C GLN A 140 53.05 10.20 12.56
N GLY A 141 51.85 9.60 12.65
CA GLY A 141 51.74 8.16 12.82
C GLY A 141 52.41 7.43 11.66
N LEU A 142 52.09 7.80 10.42
CA LEU A 142 52.72 7.36 9.18
C LEU A 142 53.12 8.58 8.34
N ASP A 143 54.35 8.61 7.92
CA ASP A 143 54.89 9.62 7.01
C ASP A 143 55.40 8.96 5.71
N LEU A 144 54.63 9.09 4.65
CA LEU A 144 54.86 8.49 3.34
C LEU A 144 54.92 9.54 2.21
N ASP A 145 54.99 10.82 2.55
CA ASP A 145 54.87 11.92 1.58
C ASP A 145 56.01 11.94 0.53
N ALA A 146 57.17 11.39 0.86
CA ALA A 146 58.27 11.25 -0.09
C ALA A 146 57.96 10.26 -1.25
N LEU A 147 56.97 9.39 -1.13
CA LEU A 147 56.59 8.41 -2.16
C LEU A 147 55.70 9.03 -3.25
N ARG A 148 56.29 9.85 -4.10
CA ARG A 148 55.55 10.58 -5.18
C ARG A 148 55.77 9.97 -6.57
N SER A 149 56.54 8.88 -6.71
CA SER A 149 56.76 8.21 -7.98
C SER A 149 55.55 7.39 -8.45
N ASN A 150 55.17 7.59 -9.71
CA ASN A 150 54.11 6.80 -10.33
C ASN A 150 54.43 5.30 -10.46
N GLY A 151 55.68 4.89 -10.28
CA GLY A 151 56.12 3.48 -10.26
C GLY A 151 55.91 2.77 -8.92
N VAL A 152 55.52 3.48 -7.87
CA VAL A 152 55.31 2.92 -6.53
C VAL A 152 53.84 2.63 -6.29
N LYS A 153 53.54 1.40 -5.84
CA LYS A 153 52.21 1.00 -5.39
C LYS A 153 52.15 0.92 -3.87
N THR A 154 51.51 1.88 -3.24
CA THR A 154 51.27 1.86 -1.80
C THR A 154 49.91 1.27 -1.47
N THR A 155 49.93 0.29 -0.56
CA THR A 155 48.69 -0.30 -0.01
C THR A 155 48.75 -0.22 1.51
N LEU A 156 47.77 0.45 2.11
CA LEU A 156 47.58 0.49 3.56
C LEU A 156 46.29 -0.18 3.93
N ILE A 157 46.34 -1.09 4.89
CA ILE A 157 45.17 -1.72 5.49
C ILE A 157 45.27 -1.50 7.01
N ASN A 158 44.43 -0.61 7.53
CA ASN A 158 44.26 -0.46 8.97
C ASN A 158 43.05 -1.31 9.42
N ARG A 159 43.31 -2.44 10.04
CA ARG A 159 42.29 -3.43 10.38
C ARG A 159 41.46 -3.01 11.59
N ALA A 160 40.36 -3.69 11.84
CA ALA A 160 39.53 -3.46 13.01
C ALA A 160 40.33 -3.60 14.31
N GLY A 161 40.30 -2.57 15.15
CA GLY A 161 41.10 -2.45 16.35
C GLY A 161 42.54 -1.90 16.14
N GLY A 162 42.93 -1.69 14.88
CA GLY A 162 44.19 -1.00 14.55
C GLY A 162 44.08 0.51 14.77
N LEU A 163 45.08 1.11 15.34
CA LEU A 163 45.22 2.56 15.55
C LEU A 163 46.42 3.09 14.80
N ILE A 164 46.21 4.17 14.04
CA ILE A 164 47.30 4.99 13.45
C ILE A 164 47.07 6.42 13.97
N ARG A 165 48.08 6.96 14.67
CA ARG A 165 47.85 8.25 15.36
C ARG A 165 49.14 9.09 15.44
N GLY A 166 48.98 10.38 15.11
CA GLY A 166 49.94 11.43 15.47
C GLY A 166 49.39 12.27 16.60
N ASP A 167 50.05 12.36 17.76
CA ASP A 167 49.48 13.11 18.89
C ASP A 167 49.63 14.63 18.70
N ALA A 168 50.68 15.08 18.03
CA ALA A 168 50.96 16.49 17.77
C ALA A 168 51.35 16.74 16.29
N SER A 169 50.76 15.97 15.40
CA SER A 169 50.87 16.06 13.94
C SER A 169 49.75 15.23 13.28
N ASP A 170 49.83 15.03 11.99
CA ASP A 170 48.87 14.27 11.21
C ASP A 170 48.81 12.80 11.65
N GLY A 171 47.64 12.19 11.54
CA GLY A 171 47.50 10.77 11.69
C GLY A 171 48.41 10.03 10.69
N MET A 172 48.32 10.46 9.43
CA MET A 172 49.24 9.99 8.39
C MET A 172 49.37 10.97 7.23
N LYS A 173 50.53 10.90 6.53
CA LYS A 173 50.70 11.45 5.17
C LYS A 173 50.84 10.33 4.16
N THR A 174 50.29 10.53 2.97
CA THR A 174 50.29 9.52 1.90
C THR A 174 51.26 9.86 0.77
N GLY A 175 51.72 8.85 0.05
CA GLY A 175 52.40 9.00 -1.23
C GLY A 175 51.41 8.90 -2.40
N ALA A 176 51.88 9.17 -3.63
CA ALA A 176 51.08 9.04 -4.85
C ALA A 176 50.62 7.59 -5.08
N ASN A 177 49.45 7.43 -5.76
CA ASN A 177 48.82 6.16 -6.13
C ASN A 177 48.58 5.22 -4.91
N ALA A 178 48.38 5.80 -3.74
CA ALA A 178 48.10 5.04 -2.52
C ALA A 178 46.67 4.54 -2.52
N THR A 179 46.53 3.27 -2.14
CA THR A 179 45.20 2.66 -1.84
C THR A 179 45.11 2.38 -0.34
N LEU A 180 44.21 3.06 0.32
CA LEU A 180 44.05 3.02 1.76
C LEU A 180 42.70 2.41 2.12
N THR A 181 42.68 1.40 3.02
CA THR A 181 41.48 0.83 3.56
C THR A 181 41.53 0.88 5.07
N ASN A 182 40.64 1.63 5.70
CA ASN A 182 40.56 1.79 7.14
C ASN A 182 39.35 1.06 7.73
N TYR A 183 39.56 0.06 8.56
CA TYR A 183 38.55 -0.58 9.42
C TYR A 183 38.74 -0.21 10.90
N GLY A 184 39.85 0.43 11.25
CA GLY A 184 40.21 0.83 12.60
C GLY A 184 40.03 2.32 12.83
N GLU A 185 41.02 2.91 13.48
CA GLU A 185 41.06 4.34 13.75
C GLU A 185 42.32 4.96 13.13
N ILE A 186 42.13 6.08 12.41
CA ILE A 186 43.21 6.98 11.99
C ILE A 186 42.88 8.33 12.61
N SER A 187 43.75 8.81 13.53
CA SER A 187 43.41 10.00 14.29
C SER A 187 44.62 10.86 14.67
N THR A 188 44.32 12.07 15.13
CA THR A 188 45.33 13.01 15.66
C THR A 188 44.98 13.42 17.09
N GLY A 189 45.88 14.12 17.73
CA GLY A 189 45.53 14.96 18.85
C GLY A 189 44.67 16.15 18.45
N ASP A 190 44.23 16.94 19.41
CA ASP A 190 43.56 18.20 19.12
C ASP A 190 44.56 19.27 18.73
N SER A 191 44.21 20.10 17.75
CA SER A 191 44.97 21.33 17.49
C SER A 191 44.70 22.33 18.62
N HIS A 192 45.73 23.01 19.10
CA HIS A 192 45.62 23.96 20.22
C HIS A 192 45.82 25.42 19.81
N ASN A 193 46.25 25.67 18.58
CA ASN A 193 46.47 27.01 18.03
C ASN A 193 46.37 26.95 16.47
N ALA A 194 46.34 28.08 15.83
CA ALA A 194 46.18 28.24 14.38
C ALA A 194 47.34 27.66 13.53
N ASP A 195 48.54 27.49 14.12
CA ASP A 195 49.67 26.93 13.41
C ASP A 195 49.72 25.40 13.40
N GLU A 196 48.90 24.77 14.26
CA GLU A 196 48.77 23.32 14.39
C GLU A 196 47.74 22.75 13.42
N LYS A 197 48.20 22.30 12.26
CA LYS A 197 47.37 21.72 11.21
C LYS A 197 47.43 20.19 11.27
N PHE A 198 46.74 19.60 12.20
CA PHE A 198 46.75 18.15 12.45
C PHE A 198 45.61 17.48 11.69
N ASP A 199 45.88 16.92 10.51
CA ASP A 199 44.88 16.24 9.68
C ASP A 199 44.85 14.74 9.94
N GLY A 200 43.66 14.14 9.92
CA GLY A 200 43.56 12.69 10.07
C GLY A 200 44.39 11.97 8.99
N ILE A 201 44.16 12.36 7.74
CA ILE A 201 44.95 11.95 6.58
C ILE A 201 45.28 13.20 5.78
N ASP A 202 46.54 13.52 5.69
CA ASP A 202 47.07 14.55 4.80
C ASP A 202 47.62 13.89 3.53
N ILE A 203 46.93 14.14 2.41
CA ILE A 203 47.31 13.62 1.10
C ILE A 203 48.28 14.57 0.40
N ASP A 204 48.24 15.86 0.77
CA ASP A 204 49.08 16.90 0.19
C ASP A 204 48.98 16.88 -1.37
N SER A 205 50.07 17.03 -2.05
CA SER A 205 50.16 17.00 -3.50
C SER A 205 50.28 15.60 -4.11
N ALA A 206 49.93 14.54 -3.39
CA ALA A 206 49.98 13.17 -3.89
C ALA A 206 48.77 12.90 -4.81
N SER A 207 49.05 12.49 -6.05
CA SER A 207 48.01 12.17 -7.03
C SER A 207 47.59 10.70 -7.00
N GLY A 208 46.37 10.41 -7.45
CA GLY A 208 45.85 9.05 -7.63
C GLY A 208 45.58 8.29 -6.34
N VAL A 209 45.30 9.00 -5.24
CA VAL A 209 45.04 8.41 -3.92
C VAL A 209 43.58 8.01 -3.86
N SER A 210 43.35 6.79 -3.31
CA SER A 210 42.01 6.26 -3.05
C SER A 210 41.89 5.83 -1.59
N VAL A 211 40.88 6.35 -0.90
CA VAL A 211 40.61 6.06 0.51
C VAL A 211 39.26 5.36 0.62
N THR A 212 39.23 4.19 1.25
CA THR A 212 37.99 3.50 1.64
C THR A 212 37.96 3.41 3.18
N ASN A 213 36.98 4.05 3.79
CA ASN A 213 36.85 4.10 5.24
C ASN A 213 35.61 3.30 5.72
N TYR A 214 35.83 2.29 6.55
CA TYR A 214 34.82 1.56 7.31
C TYR A 214 34.89 1.86 8.82
N GLY A 215 35.95 2.49 9.26
CA GLY A 215 36.23 2.81 10.65
C GLY A 215 36.07 4.29 10.97
N VAL A 216 37.00 4.83 11.71
CA VAL A 216 37.05 6.24 12.12
C VAL A 216 38.28 6.93 11.53
N ILE A 217 38.09 8.10 10.93
CA ILE A 217 39.16 9.03 10.57
C ILE A 217 38.86 10.37 11.25
N SER A 218 39.78 10.90 12.05
CA SER A 218 39.54 12.13 12.80
C SER A 218 40.82 12.99 12.92
N GLY A 219 40.75 14.17 12.32
CA GLY A 219 41.84 15.16 12.42
C GLY A 219 41.54 16.24 13.44
N GLY A 220 42.59 16.82 14.04
CA GLY A 220 42.50 18.02 14.86
C GLY A 220 42.05 19.23 14.06
N ARG A 221 42.43 19.29 12.77
CA ARG A 221 41.94 20.21 11.75
C ARG A 221 41.01 19.47 10.81
N HIS A 222 41.44 19.02 9.63
CA HIS A 222 40.58 18.30 8.69
C HIS A 222 40.57 16.80 8.95
N GLY A 223 39.49 16.13 8.58
CA GLY A 223 39.44 14.66 8.56
C GLY A 223 40.41 14.09 7.53
N ILE A 224 40.26 14.54 6.30
CA ILE A 224 41.13 14.23 5.14
C ILE A 224 41.35 15.53 4.35
N THR A 225 42.57 15.78 3.95
CA THR A 225 42.90 16.92 3.07
C THR A 225 43.72 16.50 1.87
N THR A 226 43.60 17.22 0.74
CA THR A 226 44.37 16.99 -0.50
C THR A 226 44.45 18.26 -1.37
N ASP A 227 45.62 18.50 -1.97
CA ASP A 227 45.83 19.66 -2.90
C ASP A 227 45.43 19.31 -4.34
N LEU A 228 45.54 18.06 -4.76
CA LEU A 228 45.28 17.66 -6.17
C LEU A 228 43.99 16.88 -6.38
N GLY A 229 43.34 16.45 -5.30
CA GLY A 229 42.16 15.63 -5.34
C GLY A 229 42.38 14.16 -5.04
N ALA A 230 41.32 13.51 -4.55
CA ALA A 230 41.36 12.09 -4.19
C ALA A 230 39.98 11.45 -4.44
N THR A 231 39.94 10.12 -4.39
CA THR A 231 38.72 9.35 -4.38
C THR A 231 38.44 8.81 -2.97
N LEU A 232 37.35 9.19 -2.39
CA LEU A 232 36.88 8.75 -1.08
C LEU A 232 35.61 7.90 -1.18
N VAL A 233 35.63 6.71 -0.56
CA VAL A 233 34.43 5.91 -0.30
C VAL A 233 34.29 5.74 1.21
N ASN A 234 33.26 6.31 1.81
CA ASN A 234 33.10 6.31 3.27
C ASN A 234 31.90 5.48 3.69
N TYR A 235 32.12 4.43 4.49
CA TYR A 235 31.08 3.66 5.20
C TYR A 235 31.11 3.91 6.71
N GLY A 236 32.16 4.56 7.23
CA GLY A 236 32.36 4.83 8.63
C GLY A 236 32.12 6.28 9.01
N GLN A 237 33.00 6.80 9.87
CA GLN A 237 32.93 8.19 10.34
C GLN A 237 34.22 8.93 9.92
N ILE A 238 34.05 10.14 9.39
CA ILE A 238 35.14 11.07 9.10
C ILE A 238 34.81 12.37 9.78
N THR A 239 35.80 12.94 10.56
CA THR A 239 35.56 14.17 11.30
C THR A 239 36.78 15.09 11.22
N GLY A 240 36.62 16.28 10.70
CA GLY A 240 37.47 17.42 10.94
C GLY A 240 37.01 18.16 12.19
N ARG A 241 37.82 18.24 13.24
CA ARG A 241 37.40 18.88 14.50
C ARG A 241 37.56 20.39 14.53
N ASN A 242 38.31 20.95 13.57
CA ASN A 242 38.46 22.40 13.35
C ASN A 242 38.75 22.73 11.87
N GLY A 243 37.95 22.15 10.99
CA GLY A 243 38.04 22.23 9.53
C GLY A 243 37.11 21.23 8.86
N SER A 244 37.29 21.06 7.57
CA SER A 244 36.42 20.22 6.73
C SER A 244 36.53 18.74 7.10
N GLY A 245 35.44 17.98 6.96
CA GLY A 245 35.48 16.53 7.02
C GLY A 245 36.36 15.95 5.92
N PHE A 246 36.14 16.39 4.69
CA PHE A 246 36.96 16.14 3.52
C PHE A 246 37.22 17.48 2.81
N GLY A 247 38.47 17.88 2.68
CA GLY A 247 38.87 19.08 1.98
C GLY A 247 39.78 18.78 0.76
N SER A 248 39.59 19.50 -0.35
CA SER A 248 40.38 19.35 -1.56
C SER A 248 40.55 20.70 -2.29
N ASP A 249 41.78 21.19 -2.43
CA ASP A 249 42.14 22.34 -3.28
C ASP A 249 42.09 21.98 -4.79
N GLY A 250 41.86 20.71 -5.12
CA GLY A 250 41.70 20.16 -6.48
C GLY A 250 40.31 19.63 -6.74
N ASP A 251 40.24 18.71 -7.70
CA ASP A 251 39.00 17.94 -7.93
C ASP A 251 38.75 16.93 -6.80
N GLY A 252 37.56 16.35 -6.70
CA GLY A 252 37.26 15.35 -5.71
C GLY A 252 36.14 14.40 -6.10
N THR A 253 36.28 13.13 -5.70
CA THR A 253 35.21 12.16 -5.77
C THR A 253 34.90 11.64 -4.38
N VAL A 254 33.67 11.81 -3.92
CA VAL A 254 33.19 11.39 -2.60
C VAL A 254 31.96 10.52 -2.73
N ILE A 255 32.03 9.27 -2.31
CA ILE A 255 30.91 8.37 -2.18
C ILE A 255 30.70 8.08 -0.69
N ASN A 256 29.64 8.66 -0.11
CA ASN A 256 29.40 8.57 1.33
C ASN A 256 28.20 7.70 1.66
N HIS A 257 28.43 6.60 2.37
CA HIS A 257 27.41 5.76 2.99
C HIS A 257 27.37 5.90 4.53
N GLY A 258 28.37 6.60 5.09
CA GLY A 258 28.54 6.81 6.51
C GLY A 258 28.23 8.25 6.93
N THR A 259 29.10 8.80 7.79
CA THR A 259 29.00 10.19 8.23
C THR A 259 30.31 10.93 7.93
N ILE A 260 30.20 12.09 7.32
CA ILE A 260 31.30 13.04 7.13
C ILE A 260 30.91 14.33 7.84
N THR A 261 31.73 14.77 8.78
CA THR A 261 31.49 15.98 9.58
C THR A 261 32.70 16.89 9.55
N GLY A 262 32.48 18.13 9.15
CA GLY A 262 33.42 19.20 9.43
C GLY A 262 32.93 20.05 10.62
N ALA A 263 33.80 20.54 11.44
CA ALA A 263 33.47 21.36 12.57
C ALA A 263 34.46 22.48 12.78
N TYR A 264 33.99 23.57 13.38
CA TYR A 264 34.82 24.69 13.78
C TYR A 264 34.81 24.85 15.30
N SER A 265 35.98 24.81 15.92
CA SER A 265 36.15 24.89 17.36
C SER A 265 36.46 26.31 17.89
N GLY A 266 36.64 27.29 16.98
CA GLY A 266 36.99 28.63 17.35
C GLY A 266 38.51 28.83 17.69
N LEU A 267 39.36 27.86 17.39
CA LEU A 267 40.78 27.94 17.63
C LEU A 267 41.50 28.93 16.72
N GLN A 268 41.02 29.18 15.56
CA GLN A 268 41.46 30.15 14.58
C GLN A 268 40.51 31.36 14.58
N ALA A 269 41.05 32.55 14.24
CA ALA A 269 40.21 33.73 14.11
C ALA A 269 39.25 33.63 12.94
N ASN A 270 39.65 32.90 11.89
CA ASN A 270 38.91 32.66 10.68
C ASN A 270 38.93 31.17 10.39
N GLY A 271 37.80 30.57 10.03
CA GLY A 271 37.72 29.16 9.63
C GLY A 271 36.29 28.71 9.57
N ASP A 272 36.09 27.66 8.84
CA ASP A 272 34.84 26.97 8.61
C ASP A 272 34.96 25.47 8.89
N GLY A 273 33.85 24.85 9.11
CA GLY A 273 33.77 23.43 9.37
C GLY A 273 32.83 22.79 8.37
N ASP A 274 33.24 22.71 7.11
CA ASP A 274 32.43 22.15 6.06
C ASP A 274 32.42 20.62 6.08
N GLY A 275 31.28 20.04 5.75
CA GLY A 275 31.23 18.57 5.62
C GLY A 275 32.18 18.09 4.54
N VAL A 276 32.02 18.61 3.34
CA VAL A 276 32.90 18.38 2.17
C VAL A 276 33.15 19.74 1.54
N ASP A 277 34.45 20.03 1.31
CA ASP A 277 34.95 21.25 0.70
C ASP A 277 35.84 20.89 -0.48
N ILE A 278 35.45 21.21 -1.72
CA ILE A 278 36.20 20.88 -2.95
C ILE A 278 36.25 22.11 -3.83
N ASP A 279 37.42 22.77 -3.85
CA ASP A 279 37.58 24.04 -4.57
C ASP A 279 37.29 23.95 -6.08
N LYS A 280 37.39 22.75 -6.68
CA LYS A 280 37.19 22.57 -8.11
C LYS A 280 35.98 21.68 -8.43
N ILE A 281 36.19 20.72 -9.35
CA ILE A 281 35.08 19.90 -9.84
C ILE A 281 34.89 18.68 -8.96
N ALA A 282 33.67 18.54 -8.44
CA ALA A 282 33.29 17.47 -7.57
C ALA A 282 32.38 16.42 -8.24
N HIS A 283 32.58 15.18 -7.80
CA HIS A 283 31.58 14.12 -7.99
C HIS A 283 31.21 13.56 -6.62
N ILE A 284 30.00 13.89 -6.14
CA ILE A 284 29.57 13.55 -4.79
C ILE A 284 28.32 12.69 -4.86
N GLU A 285 28.37 11.50 -4.25
CA GLU A 285 27.20 10.65 -4.04
C GLU A 285 27.01 10.44 -2.55
N ASN A 286 25.96 11.01 -1.98
CA ASN A 286 25.61 10.87 -0.57
C ASN A 286 24.45 9.90 -0.36
N TYR A 287 24.73 8.80 0.31
CA TYR A 287 23.77 7.81 0.80
C TYR A 287 23.65 7.81 2.35
N GLY A 288 24.45 8.66 3.03
CA GLY A 288 24.53 8.79 4.46
C GLY A 288 24.32 10.23 4.94
N THR A 289 25.20 10.74 5.77
CA THR A 289 25.15 12.10 6.30
C THR A 289 26.44 12.85 5.95
N ILE A 290 26.27 14.04 5.37
CA ILE A 290 27.34 15.03 5.21
C ILE A 290 26.89 16.29 5.94
N GLN A 291 27.70 16.77 6.88
CA GLN A 291 27.34 17.93 7.68
C GLN A 291 28.50 18.85 8.00
N GLY A 292 28.25 20.17 7.91
CA GLY A 292 29.11 21.22 8.39
C GLY A 292 28.60 21.80 9.69
N VAL A 293 29.48 22.00 10.68
CA VAL A 293 29.10 22.42 12.03
C VAL A 293 29.96 23.60 12.51
N GLY A 294 29.42 24.78 12.28
CA GLY A 294 29.98 26.04 12.77
C GLY A 294 31.10 26.64 11.90
N ALA A 295 31.15 27.95 11.91
CA ALA A 295 32.16 28.78 11.25
C ALA A 295 32.44 30.02 12.08
N GLY A 296 33.54 30.75 11.78
CA GLY A 296 33.84 32.01 12.45
C GLY A 296 34.84 32.84 11.68
N GLY A 297 34.80 34.16 11.89
CA GLY A 297 35.63 35.12 11.23
C GLY A 297 35.18 35.50 9.83
N VAL A 298 36.11 35.85 8.96
CA VAL A 298 35.86 36.29 7.60
C VAL A 298 36.79 35.60 6.62
N ASP A 299 36.34 35.38 5.42
CA ASP A 299 37.14 34.85 4.29
C ASP A 299 38.19 35.88 3.78
N LYS A 300 38.93 35.51 2.74
CA LYS A 300 39.92 36.39 2.06
C LYS A 300 39.27 37.64 1.42
N GLY A 301 37.99 37.59 1.10
CA GLY A 301 37.20 38.68 0.55
C GLY A 301 36.58 39.61 1.60
N GLY A 302 36.70 39.26 2.92
CA GLY A 302 36.13 40.01 4.01
C GLY A 302 34.68 39.66 4.30
N PHE A 303 34.12 38.58 3.72
CA PHE A 303 32.78 38.09 4.03
C PHE A 303 32.83 37.12 5.22
N ALA A 304 31.75 37.06 5.99
CA ALA A 304 31.64 36.11 7.07
C ALA A 304 31.77 34.66 6.56
N ASN A 305 32.64 33.84 7.18
CA ASN A 305 32.74 32.45 6.86
C ASN A 305 31.43 31.75 7.13
N GLY A 306 31.02 30.89 6.22
CA GLY A 306 29.89 29.96 6.38
C GLY A 306 30.35 28.58 6.82
N SER A 307 29.43 27.73 7.25
CA SER A 307 29.68 26.31 7.45
C SER A 307 28.65 25.56 6.61
N GLU A 308 29.17 25.04 5.52
CA GLU A 308 28.36 24.35 4.53
C GLU A 308 28.33 22.82 4.77
N GLY A 309 27.24 22.18 4.39
CA GLY A 309 27.25 20.73 4.24
C GLY A 309 28.26 20.35 3.13
N ILE A 310 28.17 21.05 2.00
CA ILE A 310 29.05 20.89 0.84
C ILE A 310 29.35 22.26 0.26
N ALA A 311 30.65 22.58 0.09
CA ALA A 311 31.16 23.67 -0.71
C ALA A 311 31.93 23.10 -1.92
N LEU A 312 31.74 23.64 -3.15
CA LEU A 312 32.38 23.13 -4.35
C LEU A 312 32.38 24.12 -5.50
N GLY A 313 33.31 23.93 -6.44
CA GLY A 313 33.43 24.73 -7.67
C GLY A 313 32.46 24.32 -8.79
N GLY A 314 31.72 23.24 -8.65
CA GLY A 314 30.78 22.70 -9.63
C GLY A 314 30.86 21.20 -9.82
N GLY A 315 30.01 20.61 -10.68
CA GLY A 315 30.08 19.19 -11.01
C GLY A 315 28.79 18.43 -10.71
N TYR A 316 28.87 17.27 -10.06
CA TYR A 316 27.72 16.40 -9.81
C TYR A 316 27.53 16.10 -8.34
N ILE A 317 26.27 16.23 -7.88
CA ILE A 317 25.86 15.89 -6.53
C ILE A 317 24.62 15.02 -6.59
N LEU A 318 24.68 13.83 -5.99
CA LEU A 318 23.52 13.01 -5.67
C LEU A 318 23.32 12.97 -4.15
N ASN A 319 22.15 13.37 -3.67
CA ASN A 319 21.69 13.13 -2.31
C ASN A 319 20.56 12.10 -2.35
N ALA A 320 20.90 10.86 -2.01
CA ALA A 320 20.02 9.71 -2.19
C ALA A 320 18.84 9.72 -1.19
N ASN A 321 17.88 8.82 -1.40
CA ASN A 321 16.73 8.69 -0.50
C ASN A 321 17.18 8.41 0.96
N ASN A 322 16.61 9.13 1.91
CA ASN A 322 16.95 9.14 3.35
C ASN A 322 18.35 9.68 3.69
N ALA A 323 19.10 10.18 2.75
CA ALA A 323 20.39 10.82 3.01
C ALA A 323 20.21 12.27 3.47
N LEU A 324 21.20 12.78 4.18
CA LEU A 324 21.20 14.14 4.73
C LEU A 324 22.45 14.92 4.29
N ILE A 325 22.22 16.10 3.74
CA ILE A 325 23.25 17.14 3.60
C ILE A 325 22.80 18.34 4.46
N SER A 326 23.62 18.76 5.41
CA SER A 326 23.26 19.83 6.34
C SER A 326 24.45 20.75 6.62
N GLY A 327 24.23 22.04 6.58
CA GLY A 327 25.20 23.02 7.04
C GLY A 327 24.67 23.84 8.20
N ALA A 328 25.52 24.18 9.16
CA ALA A 328 25.13 25.07 10.27
C ALA A 328 24.70 26.44 9.72
N ASN A 329 25.26 26.92 8.65
CA ASN A 329 24.77 28.03 7.85
C ASN A 329 23.98 27.48 6.66
N SER A 330 24.62 27.19 5.58
CA SER A 330 23.99 26.81 4.31
C SER A 330 24.30 25.35 3.99
N ALA A 331 23.41 24.67 3.23
CA ALA A 331 23.63 23.26 3.00
C ALA A 331 24.57 23.00 1.85
N ILE A 332 24.38 23.68 0.70
CA ILE A 332 25.23 23.52 -0.49
C ILE A 332 25.54 24.91 -1.04
N LEU A 333 26.79 25.20 -1.22
CA LEU A 333 27.31 26.38 -1.91
C LEU A 333 28.18 25.97 -3.11
N VAL A 334 27.88 26.52 -4.26
CA VAL A 334 28.71 26.37 -5.48
C VAL A 334 29.28 27.73 -5.84
N ASP A 335 30.56 27.91 -5.64
CA ASP A 335 31.29 29.13 -5.99
C ASP A 335 32.77 28.81 -6.31
N ASP A 336 33.66 29.80 -6.30
CA ASP A 336 35.13 29.61 -6.53
C ASP A 336 35.97 29.52 -5.24
N GLY A 337 35.29 29.26 -4.09
CA GLY A 337 35.91 29.24 -2.77
C GLY A 337 36.28 30.64 -2.22
N SER A 338 35.86 31.71 -2.89
CA SER A 338 36.09 33.09 -2.48
C SER A 338 34.87 34.01 -2.73
N GLY A 339 33.70 33.43 -2.94
CA GLY A 339 32.45 34.13 -3.21
C GLY A 339 32.31 34.62 -4.68
N GLY A 340 33.21 34.19 -5.57
CA GLY A 340 33.13 34.41 -7.03
C GLY A 340 32.29 33.33 -7.73
N SER A 341 32.30 33.37 -9.05
CA SER A 341 31.55 32.40 -9.89
C SER A 341 32.13 31.00 -9.73
N GLY A 342 31.26 30.01 -9.63
CA GLY A 342 31.66 28.60 -9.78
C GLY A 342 32.48 28.34 -11.03
N LEU A 343 33.11 27.18 -11.12
CA LEU A 343 34.04 26.85 -12.22
C LEU A 343 33.38 26.07 -13.37
N ALA A 344 32.25 25.41 -13.08
CA ALA A 344 31.50 24.63 -14.04
C ALA A 344 30.02 24.50 -13.63
N ALA A 345 29.20 24.09 -14.62
CA ALA A 345 27.82 23.76 -14.37
C ALA A 345 27.65 22.63 -13.36
N THR A 346 26.61 22.75 -12.55
CA THR A 346 26.28 21.77 -11.51
C THR A 346 25.04 20.98 -11.86
N ALA A 347 25.11 19.67 -11.69
CA ALA A 347 23.97 18.77 -11.72
C ALA A 347 23.71 18.25 -10.30
N LEU A 348 22.57 18.64 -9.72
CA LEU A 348 22.12 18.21 -8.38
C LEU A 348 20.91 17.32 -8.49
N GLU A 349 21.01 16.11 -7.97
CA GLU A 349 19.87 15.20 -7.79
C GLU A 349 19.61 15.00 -6.31
N ASN A 350 18.45 15.49 -5.82
CA ASN A 350 18.05 15.33 -4.42
C ASN A 350 16.81 14.46 -4.27
N TYR A 351 16.94 13.36 -3.57
CA TYR A 351 15.86 12.49 -3.11
C TYR A 351 15.79 12.39 -1.58
N GLY A 352 16.77 12.97 -0.88
CA GLY A 352 16.89 13.02 0.57
C GLY A 352 16.51 14.37 1.17
N THR A 353 17.25 14.78 2.17
CA THR A 353 17.10 16.10 2.80
C THR A 353 18.35 16.94 2.64
N ILE A 354 18.17 18.16 2.16
CA ILE A 354 19.21 19.20 2.09
C ILE A 354 18.70 20.36 2.96
N GLN A 355 19.47 20.76 3.99
CA GLN A 355 19.02 21.80 4.91
C GLN A 355 20.13 22.74 5.36
N GLY A 356 19.92 24.03 5.14
CA GLY A 356 20.69 25.10 5.78
C GLY A 356 20.01 25.52 7.08
N LEU A 357 20.73 25.42 8.20
CA LEU A 357 20.14 25.61 9.53
C LEU A 357 20.02 27.08 9.93
N ASP A 358 20.92 27.94 9.40
CA ASP A 358 20.90 29.41 9.61
C ASP A 358 21.09 30.20 8.28
N GLY A 359 21.05 29.51 7.15
CA GLY A 359 21.24 30.08 5.84
C GLY A 359 20.32 29.50 4.77
N PHE A 360 20.77 29.52 3.54
CA PHE A 360 20.06 28.94 2.40
C PHE A 360 20.19 27.43 2.32
N GLY A 361 19.28 26.80 1.58
CA GLY A 361 19.38 25.39 1.28
C GLY A 361 20.47 25.10 0.24
N VAL A 362 20.32 25.62 -0.96
CA VAL A 362 21.27 25.47 -2.08
C VAL A 362 21.43 26.80 -2.77
N LYS A 363 22.69 27.17 -3.10
CA LYS A 363 23.01 28.36 -3.87
C LYS A 363 24.10 28.06 -4.87
N PHE A 364 23.85 28.42 -6.12
CA PHE A 364 24.84 28.41 -7.19
C PHE A 364 25.25 29.84 -7.51
N VAL A 365 26.53 30.07 -7.72
CA VAL A 365 27.07 31.38 -8.07
C VAL A 365 27.74 31.32 -9.43
N GLY A 366 27.29 32.12 -10.40
CA GLY A 366 27.83 32.13 -11.75
C GLY A 366 26.77 32.17 -12.82
N GLU A 367 27.24 32.03 -14.07
CA GLU A 367 26.42 32.13 -15.30
C GLU A 367 26.33 30.75 -16.02
N PHE A 368 26.41 29.66 -15.26
CA PHE A 368 26.36 28.31 -15.82
C PHE A 368 24.91 27.84 -15.97
N ALA A 369 24.66 26.94 -16.93
CA ALA A 369 23.36 26.32 -17.10
C ALA A 369 23.27 25.07 -16.16
N ASP A 370 22.71 25.29 -15.00
CA ASP A 370 22.61 24.29 -13.94
C ASP A 370 21.37 23.42 -14.05
N ASN A 371 21.46 22.23 -13.52
CA ASN A 371 20.34 21.29 -13.56
C ASN A 371 20.06 20.71 -12.18
N VAL A 372 18.88 20.98 -11.65
CA VAL A 372 18.42 20.45 -10.38
C VAL A 372 17.25 19.52 -10.59
N ILE A 373 17.35 18.30 -10.09
CA ILE A 373 16.26 17.35 -9.99
C ILE A 373 15.92 17.18 -8.51
N ASN A 374 14.71 17.54 -8.10
CA ASN A 374 14.29 17.39 -6.71
C ASN A 374 13.09 16.44 -6.57
N GLY A 375 13.25 15.39 -5.79
CA GLY A 375 12.23 14.48 -5.30
C GLY A 375 12.25 14.36 -3.77
N GLY A 376 13.09 15.17 -3.10
CA GLY A 376 13.24 15.24 -1.65
C GLY A 376 12.90 16.61 -1.07
N THR A 377 13.50 16.94 0.07
CA THR A 377 13.32 18.23 0.72
C THR A 377 14.56 19.10 0.57
N ILE A 378 14.38 20.35 0.15
CA ILE A 378 15.40 21.40 0.18
C ILE A 378 14.86 22.54 1.07
N SER A 379 15.63 22.94 2.10
CA SER A 379 15.22 23.96 3.05
C SER A 379 16.33 24.94 3.37
N GLY A 380 15.98 26.21 3.43
CA GLY A 380 16.84 27.27 3.95
C GLY A 380 16.11 28.06 5.02
N SER A 381 16.70 28.16 6.21
CA SER A 381 16.09 28.86 7.35
C SER A 381 16.04 30.40 7.16
N ASN A 382 16.88 30.94 6.30
CA ASN A 382 16.84 32.35 5.90
C ASN A 382 15.70 32.69 4.92
N GLY A 383 14.86 31.70 4.56
CA GLY A 383 13.75 31.86 3.63
C GLY A 383 14.10 31.57 2.16
N LEU A 384 15.33 31.17 1.82
CA LEU A 384 15.78 30.80 0.49
C LEU A 384 16.10 29.31 0.44
N ALA A 385 15.27 28.52 -0.24
CA ALA A 385 15.49 27.08 -0.36
C ALA A 385 16.50 26.78 -1.48
N LEU A 386 16.35 27.42 -2.64
CA LEU A 386 17.16 27.18 -3.83
C LEU A 386 17.38 28.51 -4.57
N ASP A 387 18.62 28.78 -4.95
CA ASP A 387 19.05 29.88 -5.81
C ASP A 387 19.93 29.28 -6.93
N LEU A 388 19.48 29.41 -8.17
CA LEU A 388 20.18 28.84 -9.33
C LEU A 388 21.22 29.77 -9.94
N GLY A 389 21.25 31.03 -9.46
CA GLY A 389 22.28 32.01 -9.88
C GLY A 389 21.99 32.65 -11.23
N GLY A 390 22.86 32.47 -12.19
CA GLY A 390 22.66 32.93 -13.56
C GLY A 390 22.98 31.83 -14.56
N GLY A 391 22.42 31.94 -15.73
CA GLY A 391 22.50 30.92 -16.75
C GLY A 391 21.13 30.59 -17.31
N ASN A 392 20.99 29.47 -17.98
CA ASN A 392 19.68 28.98 -18.43
C ASN A 392 19.40 27.68 -17.70
N ASP A 393 18.75 27.80 -16.56
CA ASP A 393 18.69 26.74 -15.59
C ASP A 393 17.45 25.84 -15.72
N SER A 394 17.55 24.65 -15.20
CA SER A 394 16.46 23.68 -15.23
C SER A 394 16.20 23.08 -13.85
N LEU A 395 15.02 23.31 -13.31
CA LEU A 395 14.51 22.66 -12.12
C LEU A 395 13.47 21.61 -12.49
N THR A 396 13.81 20.35 -12.31
CA THR A 396 12.86 19.22 -12.50
C THR A 396 12.31 18.73 -11.16
N LEU A 397 11.00 18.72 -11.04
CA LEU A 397 10.28 18.28 -9.86
C LEU A 397 9.82 16.83 -10.03
N ARG A 398 10.10 16.01 -9.02
CA ARG A 398 9.61 14.64 -8.87
C ARG A 398 8.61 14.55 -7.73
N ASN A 399 7.88 13.45 -7.64
CA ASN A 399 7.01 13.19 -6.49
C ASN A 399 7.81 13.22 -5.18
N GLY A 400 7.25 13.88 -4.15
CA GLY A 400 7.95 14.11 -2.88
C GLY A 400 8.75 15.41 -2.82
N SER A 401 8.92 16.12 -3.95
CA SER A 401 9.59 17.43 -3.98
C SER A 401 8.95 18.41 -3.01
N ARG A 402 9.77 18.96 -2.12
CA ARG A 402 9.37 19.95 -1.13
C ARG A 402 10.45 21.00 -0.97
N PHE A 403 10.04 22.25 -1.03
CA PHE A 403 10.89 23.41 -0.69
C PHE A 403 10.37 24.10 0.56
N VAL A 404 11.27 24.48 1.45
CA VAL A 404 10.99 25.33 2.61
C VAL A 404 11.79 26.60 2.45
N GLY A 405 11.15 27.59 1.87
CA GLY A 405 11.74 28.84 1.39
C GLY A 405 11.42 29.08 -0.08
N VAL A 406 11.84 30.21 -0.59
CA VAL A 406 11.67 30.64 -1.99
C VAL A 406 12.60 29.80 -2.88
N VAL A 407 12.13 29.54 -4.10
CA VAL A 407 12.91 28.95 -5.19
C VAL A 407 13.14 30.04 -6.22
N ASP A 408 14.41 30.34 -6.51
CA ASP A 408 14.83 31.43 -7.36
C ASP A 408 15.55 30.86 -8.60
N GLY A 409 15.07 31.17 -9.79
CA GLY A 409 15.74 30.82 -11.06
C GLY A 409 16.98 31.66 -11.30
N GLY A 410 16.93 32.96 -10.89
CA GLY A 410 18.04 33.88 -11.02
C GLY A 410 17.97 34.71 -12.29
N SER A 411 19.10 34.83 -12.98
CA SER A 411 19.16 35.59 -14.25
C SER A 411 19.38 34.64 -15.44
N GLY A 412 18.58 34.82 -16.47
CA GLY A 412 18.68 33.99 -17.69
C GLY A 412 17.35 33.55 -18.22
N TYR A 413 17.31 32.39 -18.84
CA TYR A 413 16.06 31.73 -19.24
C TYR A 413 15.88 30.43 -18.49
N ASP A 414 15.09 30.49 -17.43
CA ASP A 414 14.97 29.43 -16.48
C ASP A 414 13.63 28.68 -16.60
N ARG A 415 13.68 27.39 -16.34
CA ARG A 415 12.48 26.56 -16.49
C ARG A 415 12.22 25.64 -15.32
N VAL A 416 10.95 25.52 -14.98
CA VAL A 416 10.44 24.49 -14.06
C VAL A 416 9.79 23.38 -14.89
N VAL A 417 10.18 22.14 -14.63
CA VAL A 417 9.62 20.94 -15.26
C VAL A 417 9.00 20.05 -14.21
N MET A 418 7.70 19.87 -14.26
CA MET A 418 6.94 18.96 -13.39
C MET A 418 6.81 17.62 -14.11
N ASP A 419 7.55 16.61 -13.66
CA ASP A 419 7.76 15.37 -14.42
C ASP A 419 7.74 14.13 -13.53
N ASP A 420 6.56 13.81 -12.99
CA ASP A 420 6.31 12.57 -12.27
C ASP A 420 4.85 12.14 -12.45
N ALA A 421 4.62 10.86 -12.76
CA ALA A 421 3.28 10.31 -12.97
C ALA A 421 2.40 10.35 -11.69
N ALA A 422 3.01 10.32 -10.50
CA ALA A 422 2.29 10.46 -9.24
C ALA A 422 1.89 11.92 -8.93
N GLY A 423 2.50 12.90 -9.67
CA GLY A 423 2.22 14.31 -9.45
C GLY A 423 2.84 14.86 -8.17
N GLY A 424 2.43 16.08 -7.81
CA GLY A 424 2.94 16.75 -6.63
C GLY A 424 2.42 18.18 -6.48
N SER A 425 3.18 19.01 -5.74
CA SER A 425 2.88 20.43 -5.60
C SER A 425 4.15 21.27 -5.69
N PHE A 426 3.99 22.51 -6.17
CA PHE A 426 5.05 23.49 -6.23
C PHE A 426 4.57 24.82 -5.63
N GLY A 427 5.42 25.41 -4.80
CA GLY A 427 5.11 26.60 -4.01
C GLY A 427 5.52 27.90 -4.68
N ALA A 428 5.95 28.84 -3.84
CA ALA A 428 6.42 30.15 -4.29
C ALA A 428 7.78 30.04 -5.01
N SER A 429 7.86 30.65 -6.19
CA SER A 429 9.07 30.76 -7.00
C SER A 429 9.15 32.15 -7.66
N ARG A 430 10.31 32.50 -8.14
CA ARG A 430 10.53 33.72 -8.91
C ARG A 430 11.64 33.53 -9.95
N ASN A 431 11.68 34.42 -10.95
CA ASN A 431 12.70 34.42 -11.97
C ASN A 431 12.75 33.10 -12.73
N PHE A 432 11.58 32.55 -13.10
CA PHE A 432 11.45 31.44 -14.02
C PHE A 432 10.58 31.90 -15.19
N GLU A 433 11.07 31.76 -16.44
CA GLU A 433 10.35 32.16 -17.63
C GLU A 433 9.35 31.10 -18.08
N TRP A 434 9.64 29.82 -17.83
CA TRP A 434 8.87 28.73 -18.43
C TRP A 434 8.45 27.65 -17.41
N LEU A 435 7.17 27.26 -17.47
CA LEU A 435 6.61 26.14 -16.73
C LEU A 435 6.19 25.02 -17.68
N GLU A 436 6.69 23.82 -17.49
CA GLU A 436 6.28 22.65 -18.24
C GLU A 436 5.73 21.55 -17.31
N VAL A 437 4.50 21.10 -17.53
CA VAL A 437 3.91 19.95 -16.84
C VAL A 437 3.86 18.79 -17.82
N ARG A 438 4.75 17.81 -17.66
CA ARG A 438 4.93 16.70 -18.60
C ARG A 438 4.02 15.53 -18.33
N GLN A 439 3.84 15.18 -17.06
CA GLN A 439 2.99 14.05 -16.65
C GLN A 439 2.52 14.21 -15.22
N GLY A 440 1.47 13.46 -14.85
CA GLY A 440 0.89 13.48 -13.51
C GLY A 440 -0.01 14.67 -13.22
N ALA A 441 -0.53 14.73 -12.01
CA ALA A 441 -1.37 15.82 -11.54
C ALA A 441 -0.59 16.71 -10.58
N TRP A 442 -0.31 17.93 -10.98
CA TRP A 442 0.47 18.90 -10.22
C TRP A 442 -0.35 20.09 -9.77
N THR A 443 -0.11 20.56 -8.56
CA THR A 443 -0.72 21.77 -8.01
C THR A 443 0.32 22.87 -7.86
N LEU A 444 0.12 23.98 -8.58
CA LEU A 444 0.88 25.20 -8.38
C LEU A 444 0.18 26.00 -7.27
N THR A 445 0.78 26.04 -6.08
CA THR A 445 0.19 26.68 -4.89
C THR A 445 0.70 28.11 -4.66
N GLY A 446 1.84 28.49 -5.26
CA GLY A 446 2.44 29.80 -5.18
C GLY A 446 2.44 30.54 -6.51
N SER A 447 2.69 31.84 -6.46
CA SER A 447 2.95 32.60 -7.67
C SER A 447 4.38 32.38 -8.12
N GLY A 448 4.56 32.14 -9.43
CA GLY A 448 5.82 32.21 -10.14
C GLY A 448 5.70 33.23 -11.26
N ASP A 449 6.84 33.77 -11.73
CA ASP A 449 6.81 34.76 -12.79
C ASP A 449 6.34 34.12 -14.09
N PHE A 450 6.97 33.01 -14.51
CA PHE A 450 6.67 32.29 -15.76
C PHE A 450 6.27 33.24 -16.87
N SER A 451 7.17 34.23 -17.13
CA SER A 451 6.89 35.38 -17.99
C SER A 451 6.58 35.00 -19.45
N ASP A 452 7.20 33.94 -19.95
CA ASP A 452 6.90 33.35 -21.26
C ASP A 452 5.76 32.34 -21.21
N GLY A 453 5.34 31.94 -19.97
CA GLY A 453 4.22 31.06 -19.76
C GLY A 453 4.58 29.60 -19.60
N GLY A 454 4.02 28.72 -20.46
CA GLY A 454 4.34 27.32 -20.35
C GLY A 454 3.42 26.38 -21.12
N ALA A 455 3.54 25.10 -20.80
CA ALA A 455 2.74 24.05 -21.43
C ALA A 455 2.29 22.95 -20.44
N VAL A 456 1.04 22.50 -20.58
CA VAL A 456 0.52 21.29 -19.95
C VAL A 456 0.39 20.22 -21.03
N ARG A 457 1.22 19.20 -20.95
CA ARG A 457 1.35 18.18 -21.99
C ARG A 457 0.22 17.15 -21.94
N ASN A 458 0.15 16.34 -22.97
CA ASN A 458 -0.82 15.24 -23.07
C ASN A 458 -0.70 14.29 -21.87
N GLY A 459 -1.84 14.01 -21.22
CA GLY A 459 -1.90 13.16 -20.02
C GLY A 459 -1.53 13.85 -18.70
N ALA A 460 -1.05 15.09 -18.74
CA ALA A 460 -0.73 15.88 -17.55
C ALA A 460 -1.92 16.74 -17.09
N THR A 461 -1.95 17.03 -15.79
CA THR A 461 -2.93 17.95 -15.17
C THR A 461 -2.20 19.02 -14.37
N LEU A 462 -2.53 20.27 -14.61
CA LEU A 462 -2.13 21.41 -13.79
C LEU A 462 -3.33 21.96 -13.04
N VAL A 463 -3.29 21.92 -11.72
CA VAL A 463 -4.23 22.64 -10.83
C VAL A 463 -3.55 23.93 -10.40
N ASN A 464 -3.87 25.03 -11.06
CA ASN A 464 -3.29 26.32 -10.73
C ASN A 464 -4.08 27.03 -9.62
N GLN A 465 -3.46 27.21 -8.46
CA GLN A 465 -3.96 28.01 -7.35
C GLN A 465 -3.13 29.29 -7.12
N GLY A 466 -2.07 29.46 -7.93
CA GLY A 466 -1.15 30.59 -7.87
C GLY A 466 -1.28 31.53 -9.08
N GLY A 467 -0.15 31.93 -9.69
CA GLY A 467 -0.10 32.85 -10.83
C GLY A 467 0.90 32.41 -11.87
N ILE A 468 0.53 32.55 -13.14
CA ILE A 468 1.38 32.37 -14.32
C ILE A 468 1.22 33.65 -15.14
N ALA A 469 2.28 34.47 -15.29
CA ALA A 469 2.15 35.77 -15.92
C ALA A 469 2.03 35.66 -17.47
N GLY A 470 2.70 34.69 -18.06
CA GLY A 470 2.75 34.50 -19.51
C GLY A 470 1.60 33.69 -20.10
N SER A 471 1.81 33.16 -21.29
CA SER A 471 0.85 32.37 -22.07
C SER A 471 0.99 30.89 -21.78
N LEU A 472 -0.06 30.26 -21.24
CA LEU A 472 -0.09 28.82 -21.01
C LEU A 472 -0.82 28.09 -22.14
N THR A 473 -0.21 27.07 -22.69
CA THR A 473 -0.82 26.18 -23.68
C THR A 473 -1.17 24.83 -23.04
N VAL A 474 -2.41 24.42 -23.16
CA VAL A 474 -2.89 23.08 -22.73
C VAL A 474 -2.99 22.22 -23.99
N ASP A 475 -2.09 21.27 -24.12
CA ASP A 475 -2.06 20.35 -25.26
C ASP A 475 -3.28 19.43 -25.29
N ALA A 476 -3.55 18.85 -26.45
CA ALA A 476 -4.61 17.83 -26.55
C ALA A 476 -4.36 16.68 -25.58
N GLY A 477 -5.35 16.37 -24.73
CA GLY A 477 -5.23 15.41 -23.64
C GLY A 477 -4.63 15.96 -22.33
N GLY A 478 -4.12 17.19 -22.32
CA GLY A 478 -3.75 17.91 -21.10
C GLY A 478 -4.95 18.53 -20.39
N VAL A 479 -4.83 18.80 -19.09
CA VAL A 479 -5.90 19.40 -18.26
C VAL A 479 -5.36 20.61 -17.49
N TYR A 480 -6.04 21.73 -17.60
CA TYR A 480 -5.84 22.90 -16.73
C TYR A 480 -7.05 23.09 -15.84
N ALA A 481 -6.84 23.32 -14.56
CA ALA A 481 -7.87 23.54 -13.56
C ALA A 481 -7.40 24.53 -12.49
N GLY A 482 -8.30 24.96 -11.63
CA GLY A 482 -7.97 25.76 -10.46
C GLY A 482 -8.42 27.21 -10.52
N GLY A 483 -8.30 27.91 -9.37
CA GLY A 483 -8.75 29.28 -9.16
C GLY A 483 -7.65 30.34 -9.32
N GLY A 484 -6.45 29.96 -9.69
CA GLY A 484 -5.33 30.86 -9.94
C GLY A 484 -5.46 31.69 -11.20
N SER A 485 -4.49 32.59 -11.42
CA SER A 485 -4.45 33.46 -12.58
C SER A 485 -3.47 32.96 -13.64
N VAL A 486 -3.76 33.27 -14.93
CA VAL A 486 -2.89 33.02 -16.05
C VAL A 486 -3.00 34.18 -17.05
N GLY A 487 -1.89 34.60 -17.66
CA GLY A 487 -1.89 35.70 -18.64
C GLY A 487 -2.81 35.43 -19.82
N ASN A 488 -2.41 34.59 -20.74
CA ASN A 488 -3.28 34.02 -21.78
C ASN A 488 -3.44 32.52 -21.59
N LEU A 489 -4.57 31.96 -22.00
CA LEU A 489 -4.81 30.54 -21.95
C LEU A 489 -5.23 29.98 -23.30
N ASN A 490 -4.38 29.13 -23.89
CA ASN A 490 -4.64 28.44 -25.14
C ASN A 490 -5.00 26.98 -24.86
N VAL A 491 -6.23 26.57 -25.09
CA VAL A 491 -6.75 25.23 -24.71
C VAL A 491 -6.98 24.40 -25.95
N ASN A 492 -6.14 23.38 -26.15
CA ASN A 492 -6.36 22.29 -27.09
C ASN A 492 -6.86 21.03 -26.40
N GLY A 493 -6.71 20.93 -25.09
CA GLY A 493 -7.15 19.86 -24.20
C GLY A 493 -8.39 20.23 -23.39
N THR A 494 -8.29 20.19 -22.08
CA THR A 494 -9.40 20.43 -21.16
C THR A 494 -9.12 21.60 -20.23
N LEU A 495 -10.07 22.54 -20.16
CA LEU A 495 -10.19 23.52 -19.08
C LEU A 495 -11.27 23.03 -18.11
N ARG A 496 -10.97 22.95 -16.82
CA ARG A 496 -11.91 22.50 -15.79
C ARG A 496 -12.12 23.53 -14.71
N THR A 497 -13.37 23.85 -14.41
CA THR A 497 -13.76 24.75 -13.33
C THR A 497 -14.90 24.16 -12.52
N ASP A 498 -14.86 24.31 -11.21
CA ASP A 498 -15.95 24.01 -10.28
C ASP A 498 -15.75 24.82 -8.98
N THR A 499 -16.75 24.83 -8.10
CA THR A 499 -16.69 25.62 -6.85
C THR A 499 -15.60 25.12 -5.89
N GLY A 500 -15.17 23.87 -5.99
CA GLY A 500 -14.08 23.31 -5.17
C GLY A 500 -12.70 23.67 -5.69
N LEU A 501 -12.55 23.77 -7.00
CA LEU A 501 -11.30 24.17 -7.67
C LEU A 501 -11.12 25.69 -7.74
N GLY A 502 -12.19 26.44 -7.65
CA GLY A 502 -12.21 27.89 -7.76
C GLY A 502 -12.48 28.39 -9.19
N ARG A 503 -12.51 29.73 -9.31
CA ARG A 503 -12.78 30.44 -10.57
C ARG A 503 -11.46 30.59 -11.34
N ALA A 504 -11.35 29.99 -12.50
CA ALA A 504 -10.21 30.23 -13.40
C ALA A 504 -10.21 31.70 -13.86
N THR A 505 -9.11 32.41 -13.67
CA THR A 505 -8.94 33.81 -14.04
C THR A 505 -7.88 33.92 -15.14
N ILE A 506 -8.30 34.33 -16.34
CA ILE A 506 -7.45 34.60 -17.48
C ILE A 506 -7.35 36.13 -17.58
N VAL A 507 -6.14 36.65 -17.42
CA VAL A 507 -5.91 38.13 -17.36
C VAL A 507 -6.16 38.78 -18.72
N HIS A 508 -5.78 38.13 -19.82
CA HIS A 508 -5.93 38.60 -21.18
C HIS A 508 -6.91 37.72 -21.96
N ASP A 509 -6.44 36.91 -22.88
CA ASP A 509 -7.29 36.18 -23.81
C ASP A 509 -7.39 34.70 -23.50
N LEU A 510 -8.56 34.12 -23.69
CA LEU A 510 -8.84 32.71 -23.72
C LEU A 510 -9.07 32.26 -25.17
N ASN A 511 -8.28 31.32 -25.66
CA ASN A 511 -8.44 30.69 -26.95
C ASN A 511 -8.73 29.19 -26.75
N MET A 512 -9.92 28.74 -27.05
CA MET A 512 -10.29 27.34 -27.09
C MET A 512 -10.29 26.83 -28.54
N SER A 513 -9.68 25.67 -28.79
CA SER A 513 -9.78 25.02 -30.12
C SER A 513 -11.08 24.22 -30.24
N SER A 514 -11.47 23.87 -31.45
CA SER A 514 -12.70 23.08 -31.71
C SER A 514 -12.64 21.66 -31.11
N GLY A 515 -11.45 21.14 -30.85
CA GLY A 515 -11.24 19.85 -30.18
C GLY A 515 -11.16 19.93 -28.65
N SER A 516 -11.14 21.14 -28.09
CA SER A 516 -11.01 21.34 -26.66
C SER A 516 -12.36 21.21 -25.92
N THR A 517 -12.26 21.03 -24.60
CA THR A 517 -13.43 20.88 -23.72
C THR A 517 -13.32 21.82 -22.52
N LEU A 518 -14.40 22.57 -22.25
CA LEU A 518 -14.64 23.21 -20.95
C LEU A 518 -15.48 22.25 -20.09
N VAL A 519 -14.90 21.69 -19.04
CA VAL A 519 -15.63 20.95 -18.01
C VAL A 519 -16.07 21.95 -16.95
N TYR A 520 -17.36 22.22 -16.91
CA TYR A 520 -17.95 23.25 -16.07
C TYR A 520 -18.79 22.67 -14.96
N GLY A 521 -18.37 22.87 -13.72
CA GLY A 521 -19.08 22.40 -12.52
C GLY A 521 -20.23 23.32 -12.11
N VAL A 522 -21.40 22.76 -11.87
CA VAL A 522 -22.58 23.46 -11.36
C VAL A 522 -23.12 22.77 -10.11
N ASN A 523 -23.71 23.52 -9.17
CA ASN A 523 -24.31 22.99 -7.97
C ASN A 523 -25.81 23.22 -7.92
N ALA A 524 -26.51 22.39 -7.15
CA ALA A 524 -27.97 22.44 -7.04
C ALA A 524 -28.49 23.72 -6.35
N ASP A 525 -27.66 24.36 -5.54
CA ASP A 525 -27.98 25.64 -4.87
C ASP A 525 -27.87 26.86 -5.78
N GLY A 526 -27.52 26.66 -7.06
CA GLY A 526 -27.30 27.70 -8.05
C GLY A 526 -25.85 28.25 -8.07
N SER A 527 -24.96 27.76 -7.21
CA SER A 527 -23.57 28.18 -7.21
C SER A 527 -22.78 27.50 -8.32
N SER A 528 -21.77 28.21 -8.84
CA SER A 528 -20.86 27.76 -9.89
C SER A 528 -19.58 28.57 -9.86
N ALA A 529 -18.56 28.16 -10.62
CA ALA A 529 -17.31 28.89 -10.78
C ALA A 529 -17.14 29.34 -12.25
N PRO A 530 -17.73 30.47 -12.65
CA PRO A 530 -17.62 30.96 -14.05
C PRO A 530 -16.17 31.29 -14.40
N VAL A 531 -15.77 30.99 -15.61
CA VAL A 531 -14.47 31.41 -16.16
C VAL A 531 -14.46 32.92 -16.31
N GLN A 532 -13.44 33.58 -15.76
CA GLN A 532 -13.27 35.02 -15.86
C GLN A 532 -12.16 35.33 -16.85
N VAL A 533 -12.46 36.12 -17.91
CA VAL A 533 -11.52 36.50 -18.97
C VAL A 533 -11.47 38.03 -19.05
N GLY A 534 -10.29 38.61 -18.86
CA GLY A 534 -10.10 40.07 -18.95
C GLY A 534 -10.19 40.61 -20.34
N GLY A 535 -9.81 39.83 -21.35
CA GLY A 535 -9.83 40.15 -22.79
C GLY A 535 -10.91 39.38 -23.56
N THR A 536 -10.56 38.82 -24.69
CA THR A 536 -11.45 38.08 -25.58
C THR A 536 -11.47 36.58 -25.22
N ALA A 537 -12.66 36.02 -25.13
CA ALA A 537 -12.87 34.55 -25.05
C ALA A 537 -13.30 34.04 -26.44
N SER A 538 -12.39 33.37 -27.14
CA SER A 538 -12.64 32.72 -28.43
C SER A 538 -13.00 31.23 -28.20
N LEU A 539 -14.25 30.87 -28.49
CA LEU A 539 -14.80 29.53 -28.16
C LEU A 539 -14.64 28.53 -29.29
N ASN A 540 -14.57 28.97 -30.55
CA ASN A 540 -14.23 28.24 -31.79
C ASN A 540 -14.90 26.86 -31.94
N GLY A 541 -16.12 26.68 -31.45
CA GLY A 541 -16.82 25.41 -31.53
C GLY A 541 -16.35 24.35 -30.51
N ALA A 542 -15.65 24.71 -29.44
CA ALA A 542 -15.27 23.83 -28.36
C ALA A 542 -16.47 23.13 -27.71
N THR A 543 -16.22 22.05 -27.02
CA THR A 543 -17.27 21.34 -26.25
C THR A 543 -17.43 21.94 -24.87
N LEU A 544 -18.66 22.17 -24.45
CA LEU A 544 -19.00 22.43 -23.03
C LEU A 544 -19.52 21.13 -22.41
N ALA A 545 -18.79 20.57 -21.47
CA ALA A 545 -19.19 19.41 -20.68
C ALA A 545 -19.66 19.88 -19.31
N VAL A 546 -20.98 19.91 -19.06
CA VAL A 546 -21.52 20.35 -17.79
C VAL A 546 -21.45 19.22 -16.78
N ASN A 547 -20.75 19.44 -15.66
CA ASN A 547 -20.54 18.48 -14.58
C ASN A 547 -21.31 18.92 -13.33
N PRO A 548 -22.48 18.33 -13.07
CA PRO A 548 -23.29 18.70 -11.93
C PRO A 548 -22.76 18.10 -10.63
N GLY A 549 -22.68 18.90 -9.58
CA GLY A 549 -22.43 18.46 -8.21
C GLY A 549 -23.61 17.68 -7.62
N SER A 550 -23.39 17.04 -6.48
CA SER A 550 -24.47 16.34 -5.78
C SER A 550 -25.51 17.31 -5.25
N GLY A 551 -26.77 16.91 -5.26
CA GLY A 551 -27.89 17.73 -4.75
C GLY A 551 -29.15 17.59 -5.54
N THR A 552 -30.22 18.26 -5.09
CA THR A 552 -31.53 18.28 -5.77
C THR A 552 -31.65 19.54 -6.62
N TYR A 553 -31.50 19.37 -7.93
CA TYR A 553 -31.65 20.48 -8.88
C TYR A 553 -33.14 20.79 -9.10
N PRO A 554 -33.48 22.07 -9.12
CA PRO A 554 -34.86 22.49 -9.43
C PRO A 554 -35.19 22.17 -10.90
N TRP A 555 -36.48 22.22 -11.24
CA TRP A 555 -37.00 22.01 -12.60
C TRP A 555 -36.28 22.88 -13.65
N GLN A 556 -35.83 24.05 -13.25
CA GLN A 556 -35.07 24.99 -14.05
C GLN A 556 -34.01 25.67 -13.16
N SER A 557 -32.74 25.71 -13.60
CA SER A 557 -31.67 26.44 -12.96
C SER A 557 -30.84 27.21 -13.97
N HIS A 558 -30.27 28.32 -13.53
CA HIS A 558 -29.48 29.24 -14.35
C HIS A 558 -28.07 29.40 -13.77
N TYR A 559 -27.08 29.38 -14.64
CA TYR A 559 -25.65 29.54 -14.27
C TYR A 559 -24.95 30.40 -15.31
N THR A 560 -23.99 31.20 -14.88
CA THR A 560 -23.06 31.88 -15.77
C THR A 560 -21.84 31.01 -16.00
N VAL A 561 -21.57 30.59 -17.23
CA VAL A 561 -20.45 29.72 -17.60
C VAL A 561 -19.15 30.52 -17.72
N LEU A 562 -19.22 31.68 -18.37
CA LEU A 562 -18.07 32.51 -18.71
C LEU A 562 -18.46 33.98 -18.75
N GLN A 563 -17.55 34.83 -18.25
CA GLN A 563 -17.61 36.29 -18.41
C GLN A 563 -16.30 36.76 -19.05
N ALA A 564 -16.40 37.65 -20.05
CA ALA A 564 -15.27 38.19 -20.81
C ALA A 564 -15.51 39.65 -21.19
N ALA A 565 -14.45 40.39 -21.56
CA ALA A 565 -14.62 41.67 -22.18
C ALA A 565 -15.31 41.52 -23.56
N ASN A 566 -15.02 40.44 -24.27
CA ASN A 566 -15.68 40.09 -25.52
C ASN A 566 -15.78 38.55 -25.68
N VAL A 567 -16.94 38.05 -26.09
CA VAL A 567 -17.16 36.62 -26.40
C VAL A 567 -17.22 36.46 -27.90
N ASN A 568 -16.31 35.65 -28.46
CA ASN A 568 -16.24 35.37 -29.88
C ASN A 568 -16.53 33.89 -30.17
N GLY A 569 -17.49 33.64 -31.04
CA GLY A 569 -17.94 32.30 -31.41
C GLY A 569 -18.87 31.66 -30.35
N THR A 570 -19.14 30.38 -30.50
CA THR A 570 -20.04 29.61 -29.66
C THR A 570 -19.41 28.25 -29.34
N PHE A 571 -19.91 27.58 -28.29
CA PHE A 571 -19.66 26.16 -28.09
C PHE A 571 -20.34 25.37 -29.21
N GLY A 572 -19.64 24.39 -29.79
CA GLY A 572 -20.17 23.56 -30.90
C GLY A 572 -21.01 22.39 -30.37
N ASN A 573 -20.71 21.93 -29.16
CA ASN A 573 -21.42 20.84 -28.50
C ASN A 573 -21.58 21.14 -27.01
N VAL A 574 -22.75 20.75 -26.45
CA VAL A 574 -23.03 20.86 -25.03
C VAL A 574 -23.42 19.48 -24.50
N THR A 575 -22.65 18.91 -23.62
CA THR A 575 -22.90 17.60 -23.04
C THR A 575 -23.23 17.72 -21.57
N SER A 576 -24.11 16.84 -21.08
CA SER A 576 -24.48 16.75 -19.68
C SER A 576 -24.59 15.28 -19.29
N HIS A 577 -24.19 14.95 -18.09
CA HIS A 577 -24.34 13.61 -17.57
C HIS A 577 -25.74 13.31 -17.01
N TYR A 578 -26.61 14.34 -16.86
CA TYR A 578 -27.96 14.10 -16.39
C TYR A 578 -28.80 13.37 -17.44
N ALA A 579 -29.57 12.39 -16.96
CA ALA A 579 -30.48 11.62 -17.79
C ALA A 579 -31.70 12.44 -18.23
N PHE A 580 -32.20 13.33 -17.38
CA PHE A 580 -33.53 13.94 -17.48
C PHE A 580 -33.49 15.47 -17.53
N LEU A 581 -32.30 16.07 -17.50
CA LEU A 581 -32.15 17.52 -17.61
C LEU A 581 -31.25 17.85 -18.82
N THR A 582 -31.68 18.81 -19.64
CA THR A 582 -30.93 19.28 -20.80
C THR A 582 -30.42 20.68 -20.55
N PRO A 583 -29.12 20.94 -20.80
CA PRO A 583 -28.53 22.26 -20.75
C PRO A 583 -28.80 23.01 -22.08
N THR A 584 -29.15 24.27 -21.97
CA THR A 584 -29.24 25.20 -23.11
C THR A 584 -28.41 26.44 -22.82
N LEU A 585 -27.73 26.98 -23.85
CA LEU A 585 -26.87 28.15 -23.74
C LEU A 585 -27.52 29.41 -24.32
N ALA A 586 -27.28 30.53 -23.67
CA ALA A 586 -27.56 31.87 -24.14
C ALA A 586 -26.25 32.67 -24.21
N TYR A 587 -26.05 33.43 -25.26
CA TYR A 587 -24.85 34.21 -25.52
C TYR A 587 -25.16 35.70 -25.56
N THR A 588 -24.37 36.49 -24.86
CA THR A 588 -24.31 37.94 -24.99
C THR A 588 -22.87 38.32 -25.45
N PRO A 589 -22.63 39.56 -25.83
CA PRO A 589 -21.27 39.97 -26.21
C PRO A 589 -20.20 39.77 -25.16
N THR A 590 -20.60 39.65 -23.85
CA THR A 590 -19.68 39.59 -22.73
C THR A 590 -19.91 38.39 -21.83
N GLN A 591 -20.89 37.54 -22.14
CA GLN A 591 -21.25 36.46 -21.22
C GLN A 591 -21.85 35.23 -21.93
N VAL A 592 -21.61 34.07 -21.40
CA VAL A 592 -22.27 32.81 -21.77
C VAL A 592 -23.01 32.29 -20.54
N ASP A 593 -24.35 32.12 -20.70
CA ASP A 593 -25.21 31.57 -19.64
C ASP A 593 -25.72 30.19 -20.00
N LEU A 594 -25.88 29.37 -18.97
CA LEU A 594 -26.42 28.02 -19.05
C LEU A 594 -27.76 27.95 -18.32
N THR A 595 -28.74 27.35 -18.97
CA THR A 595 -30.02 27.01 -18.31
C THR A 595 -30.22 25.51 -18.41
N TYR A 596 -30.42 24.85 -17.27
CA TYR A 596 -30.90 23.48 -17.20
C TYR A 596 -32.44 23.46 -17.20
N THR A 597 -33.03 22.62 -18.05
CA THR A 597 -34.47 22.38 -18.07
C THR A 597 -34.74 20.87 -18.15
N ARG A 598 -35.92 20.44 -17.62
CA ARG A 598 -36.42 19.07 -17.79
C ARG A 598 -36.58 18.78 -19.29
N ASN A 599 -35.98 17.66 -19.77
CA ASN A 599 -36.10 17.16 -21.13
C ASN A 599 -37.32 16.21 -21.30
N ASP A 600 -37.62 15.78 -22.52
CA ASP A 600 -38.72 14.87 -22.82
C ASP A 600 -38.37 13.39 -22.68
N VAL A 601 -37.19 13.06 -22.17
CA VAL A 601 -36.75 11.67 -21.97
C VAL A 601 -37.61 11.01 -20.87
N ALA A 602 -38.31 9.93 -21.22
CA ALA A 602 -39.12 9.20 -20.27
C ALA A 602 -38.26 8.43 -19.27
N PHE A 603 -38.66 8.37 -18.01
CA PHE A 603 -37.92 7.68 -16.95
C PHE A 603 -37.66 6.20 -17.27
N ASN A 604 -38.64 5.52 -17.88
CA ASN A 604 -38.52 4.10 -18.22
C ASN A 604 -37.48 3.78 -19.31
N GLN A 605 -36.94 4.78 -20.03
CA GLN A 605 -35.86 4.56 -20.99
C GLN A 605 -34.53 4.11 -20.33
N PHE A 606 -34.37 4.40 -19.04
CA PHE A 606 -33.22 3.97 -18.29
C PHE A 606 -33.46 2.75 -17.40
N ALA A 607 -34.71 2.25 -17.34
CA ALA A 607 -35.02 1.05 -16.60
C ALA A 607 -34.32 -0.16 -17.23
N ALA A 608 -33.61 -0.93 -16.42
CA ALA A 608 -32.91 -2.14 -16.86
C ALA A 608 -33.83 -3.36 -16.93
N THR A 609 -34.97 -3.31 -16.20
CA THR A 609 -35.89 -4.43 -16.03
C THR A 609 -37.35 -4.01 -16.22
N GLY A 610 -38.26 -5.00 -16.37
CA GLY A 610 -39.70 -4.77 -16.37
C GLY A 610 -40.20 -4.13 -15.05
N ASN A 611 -39.64 -4.57 -13.92
CA ASN A 611 -39.95 -4.02 -12.59
C ASN A 611 -39.60 -2.53 -12.50
N GLY A 612 -38.38 -2.21 -12.94
CA GLY A 612 -37.92 -0.82 -13.02
C GLY A 612 -38.78 0.02 -13.97
N SER A 613 -39.13 -0.51 -15.15
CA SER A 613 -39.98 0.20 -16.12
C SER A 613 -41.37 0.51 -15.54
N ASN A 614 -41.96 -0.43 -14.82
CA ASN A 614 -43.25 -0.24 -14.16
C ASN A 614 -43.18 0.84 -13.07
N ALA A 615 -42.13 0.82 -12.24
CA ALA A 615 -41.90 1.85 -11.23
C ALA A 615 -41.63 3.23 -11.87
N ALA A 616 -40.84 3.28 -12.96
CA ALA A 616 -40.56 4.50 -13.68
C ALA A 616 -41.79 5.14 -14.28
N ASN A 617 -42.71 4.34 -14.82
CA ASN A 617 -44.00 4.80 -15.31
C ASN A 617 -44.84 5.38 -14.19
N SER A 618 -44.88 4.76 -13.01
CA SER A 618 -45.56 5.30 -11.82
C SER A 618 -44.96 6.65 -11.39
N LEU A 619 -43.62 6.72 -11.27
CA LEU A 619 -42.89 7.95 -10.93
C LEU A 619 -43.19 9.09 -11.90
N ALA A 620 -43.29 8.80 -13.19
CA ALA A 620 -43.60 9.82 -14.21
C ALA A 620 -44.97 10.48 -13.98
N THR A 621 -45.92 9.81 -13.35
CA THR A 621 -47.25 10.36 -13.05
C THR A 621 -47.28 11.33 -11.86
N MET A 622 -46.22 11.37 -11.03
CA MET A 622 -46.18 12.18 -9.80
C MET A 622 -45.99 13.69 -10.06
N GLY A 623 -45.19 14.03 -11.09
CA GLY A 623 -44.97 15.43 -11.50
C GLY A 623 -43.99 16.19 -10.57
N LYS A 624 -43.70 17.42 -10.95
CA LYS A 624 -42.62 18.29 -10.39
C LYS A 624 -42.72 18.64 -8.89
N ASN A 625 -43.88 18.45 -8.29
CA ASN A 625 -44.08 18.78 -6.86
C ASN A 625 -43.79 17.59 -5.94
N ASN A 626 -43.40 16.47 -6.50
CA ASN A 626 -43.08 15.26 -5.74
C ASN A 626 -41.58 15.11 -5.49
N ALA A 627 -41.18 14.76 -4.27
CA ALA A 627 -39.79 14.62 -3.86
C ALA A 627 -39.06 13.50 -4.62
N LEU A 628 -39.73 12.35 -4.84
CA LEU A 628 -39.12 11.23 -5.61
C LEU A 628 -38.92 11.59 -7.07
N TYR A 629 -39.90 12.24 -7.68
CA TYR A 629 -39.80 12.71 -9.06
C TYR A 629 -38.57 13.62 -9.22
N ASN A 630 -38.43 14.58 -8.31
CA ASN A 630 -37.31 15.50 -8.34
C ASN A 630 -35.97 14.82 -8.01
N ALA A 631 -35.95 13.87 -7.10
CA ALA A 631 -34.74 13.08 -6.83
C ALA A 631 -34.26 12.30 -8.06
N LEU A 632 -35.19 11.72 -8.83
CA LEU A 632 -34.87 10.98 -10.04
C LEU A 632 -34.35 11.90 -11.17
N LEU A 633 -34.87 13.15 -11.26
CA LEU A 633 -34.33 14.14 -12.21
C LEU A 633 -32.81 14.38 -12.04
N ASN A 634 -32.32 14.19 -10.85
CA ASN A 634 -30.91 14.43 -10.50
C ASN A 634 -30.01 13.22 -10.77
N THR A 635 -30.53 12.18 -11.39
CA THR A 635 -29.71 11.02 -11.75
C THR A 635 -28.99 11.25 -13.08
N THR A 636 -27.79 10.71 -13.15
CA THR A 636 -27.00 10.69 -14.39
C THR A 636 -27.46 9.54 -15.30
N GLN A 637 -27.05 9.58 -16.56
CA GLN A 637 -27.31 8.48 -17.49
C GLN A 637 -26.78 7.12 -16.98
N SER A 638 -25.68 7.13 -16.23
CA SER A 638 -25.11 5.92 -15.64
C SER A 638 -25.77 5.48 -14.33
N THR A 639 -26.45 6.36 -13.61
CA THR A 639 -27.05 6.06 -12.30
C THR A 639 -28.59 5.97 -12.32
N ALA A 640 -29.23 6.49 -13.36
CA ALA A 640 -30.70 6.54 -13.45
C ALA A 640 -31.34 5.14 -13.42
N GLY A 641 -30.77 4.17 -14.14
CA GLY A 641 -31.26 2.80 -14.14
C GLY A 641 -31.21 2.17 -12.74
N ALA A 642 -30.07 2.25 -12.08
CA ALA A 642 -29.92 1.71 -10.73
C ALA A 642 -30.85 2.39 -9.70
N ALA A 643 -31.05 3.70 -9.81
CA ALA A 643 -31.98 4.43 -8.95
C ALA A 643 -33.44 3.96 -9.16
N ILE A 644 -33.85 3.76 -10.40
CA ILE A 644 -35.16 3.24 -10.76
C ILE A 644 -35.39 1.84 -10.20
N GLU A 645 -34.39 0.95 -10.32
CA GLU A 645 -34.47 -0.41 -9.79
C GLU A 645 -34.57 -0.44 -8.26
N GLN A 646 -33.83 0.42 -7.55
CA GLN A 646 -33.95 0.55 -6.10
C GLN A 646 -35.33 1.06 -5.68
N LEU A 647 -35.90 2.02 -6.42
CA LEU A 647 -37.22 2.55 -6.17
C LEU A 647 -38.34 1.54 -6.47
N ALA A 648 -38.11 0.64 -7.43
CA ALA A 648 -39.08 -0.38 -7.78
C ALA A 648 -39.45 -1.30 -6.62
N GLY A 649 -38.55 -1.54 -5.65
CA GLY A 649 -38.85 -2.36 -4.46
C GLY A 649 -39.26 -3.79 -4.79
N ALA A 650 -38.67 -4.36 -5.85
CA ALA A 650 -39.03 -5.68 -6.37
C ALA A 650 -38.79 -6.82 -5.36
N SER A 651 -37.93 -6.61 -4.36
CA SER A 651 -37.71 -7.54 -3.25
C SER A 651 -38.96 -7.85 -2.43
N ASN A 652 -39.96 -6.96 -2.41
CA ASN A 652 -41.24 -7.23 -1.73
C ASN A 652 -41.96 -8.45 -2.29
N ALA A 653 -41.78 -8.76 -3.58
CA ALA A 653 -42.32 -9.95 -4.21
C ALA A 653 -41.58 -11.23 -3.77
N ASN A 654 -40.31 -11.17 -3.35
CA ASN A 654 -39.51 -12.32 -2.93
C ASN A 654 -39.82 -12.81 -1.50
N LEU A 655 -40.49 -12.00 -0.68
CA LEU A 655 -40.83 -12.35 0.71
C LEU A 655 -41.70 -13.63 0.77
N THR A 656 -42.57 -13.84 -0.22
CA THR A 656 -43.38 -15.05 -0.35
C THR A 656 -42.54 -16.30 -0.52
N SER A 657 -41.64 -16.30 -1.51
CA SER A 657 -40.79 -17.46 -1.81
C SER A 657 -39.89 -17.82 -0.65
N ALA A 658 -39.38 -16.82 0.06
CA ALA A 658 -38.55 -17.02 1.26
C ALA A 658 -39.35 -17.63 2.41
N THR A 659 -40.53 -17.14 2.68
CA THR A 659 -41.39 -17.65 3.78
C THR A 659 -41.86 -19.07 3.48
N LEU A 660 -42.20 -19.39 2.25
CA LEU A 660 -42.56 -20.77 1.83
C LEU A 660 -41.36 -21.73 2.01
N GLY A 661 -40.15 -21.32 1.65
CA GLY A 661 -38.94 -22.09 1.87
C GLY A 661 -38.68 -22.38 3.36
N ALA A 662 -38.93 -21.42 4.24
CA ALA A 662 -38.80 -21.59 5.68
C ALA A 662 -39.90 -22.51 6.25
N SER A 663 -41.14 -22.35 5.80
CA SER A 663 -42.29 -23.15 6.23
C SER A 663 -42.19 -24.63 5.83
N SER A 664 -41.52 -24.95 4.70
CA SER A 664 -41.33 -26.33 4.24
C SER A 664 -40.52 -27.18 5.25
N GLN A 665 -39.66 -26.55 6.10
CA GLN A 665 -38.91 -27.22 7.15
C GLN A 665 -39.79 -27.86 8.21
N VAL A 666 -40.97 -27.30 8.49
CA VAL A 666 -41.95 -27.90 9.43
C VAL A 666 -42.54 -29.15 8.81
N GLY A 667 -42.86 -29.15 7.54
CA GLY A 667 -43.33 -30.36 6.81
C GLY A 667 -42.23 -31.46 6.85
N ASN A 668 -40.95 -31.07 6.60
CA ASN A 668 -39.83 -32.00 6.69
C ASN A 668 -39.64 -32.54 8.13
N SER A 669 -39.89 -31.73 9.16
CA SER A 669 -39.87 -32.15 10.56
C SER A 669 -40.95 -33.18 10.86
N MET A 670 -42.19 -32.96 10.38
CA MET A 670 -43.29 -33.97 10.49
C MET A 670 -42.92 -35.28 9.79
N LEU A 671 -42.44 -35.15 8.55
CA LEU A 671 -42.08 -36.33 7.75
C LEU A 671 -40.93 -37.10 8.37
N SER A 672 -39.88 -36.42 8.85
CA SER A 672 -38.76 -37.03 9.60
C SER A 672 -39.25 -37.75 10.85
N ALA A 673 -40.14 -37.14 11.64
CA ALA A 673 -40.72 -37.78 12.81
C ALA A 673 -41.51 -39.05 12.47
N MET A 674 -42.28 -39.06 11.37
CA MET A 674 -43.03 -40.23 10.87
C MET A 674 -42.12 -41.30 10.24
N GLN A 675 -41.07 -40.93 9.57
CA GLN A 675 -40.11 -41.87 8.97
C GLN A 675 -39.38 -42.72 10.01
N GLN A 676 -39.07 -42.14 11.15
CA GLN A 676 -38.45 -42.86 12.27
C GLN A 676 -39.38 -43.89 12.90
N MET A 677 -40.67 -43.70 12.76
CA MET A 677 -41.67 -44.69 13.20
C MET A 677 -41.82 -45.88 12.24
N GLY A 678 -41.69 -45.60 10.93
CA GLY A 678 -41.95 -46.61 9.88
C GLY A 678 -40.76 -47.53 9.57
N GLY A 679 -39.56 -47.21 10.04
CA GLY A 679 -38.33 -47.96 9.72
C GLY A 679 -38.23 -49.35 10.41
N SER A 680 -39.15 -49.73 11.27
CA SER A 680 -39.02 -50.92 12.11
C SER A 680 -39.77 -52.15 11.66
N PRO A 681 -40.99 -52.12 11.12
CA PRO A 681 -41.69 -53.36 10.79
C PRO A 681 -41.12 -54.11 9.56
N GLY A 682 -40.59 -53.39 8.57
CA GLY A 682 -39.98 -54.02 7.37
C GLY A 682 -38.63 -54.69 7.69
N LEU A 683 -37.90 -54.19 8.63
CA LEU A 683 -36.65 -54.75 9.16
C LEU A 683 -36.87 -55.96 10.01
N MET A 684 -38.06 -56.09 10.63
CA MET A 684 -38.41 -57.18 11.49
C MET A 684 -39.08 -58.36 10.78
N VAL A 685 -39.67 -58.15 9.61
CA VAL A 685 -40.36 -59.22 8.84
C VAL A 685 -39.41 -60.22 8.18
N GLY A 686 -38.12 -59.90 8.08
CA GLY A 686 -37.12 -60.79 7.45
C GLY A 686 -36.17 -61.46 8.47
N LEU A 687 -36.22 -61.13 9.75
CA LEU A 687 -35.41 -61.76 10.79
C LEU A 687 -36.23 -62.86 11.43
N ASP A 688 -35.87 -64.10 11.04
CA ASP A 688 -36.30 -65.27 11.82
C ASP A 688 -35.87 -65.04 13.29
N GLN A 689 -36.74 -65.26 14.25
CA GLN A 689 -36.47 -65.06 15.67
C GLN A 689 -35.23 -65.80 16.18
N ARG A 690 -34.61 -66.64 15.36
CA ARG A 690 -33.41 -67.39 15.63
C ARG A 690 -32.11 -66.66 15.28
N ASP A 691 -32.14 -65.61 14.48
CA ASP A 691 -30.95 -64.92 14.02
C ASP A 691 -30.67 -63.59 14.80
N ILE A 692 -31.48 -63.28 15.80
CA ILE A 692 -31.15 -62.22 16.75
C ILE A 692 -30.10 -62.82 17.69
N PRO A 693 -28.86 -62.33 17.73
CA PRO A 693 -27.89 -62.80 18.71
C PRO A 693 -28.49 -62.67 20.12
N VAL A 694 -28.65 -63.80 20.77
CA VAL A 694 -29.08 -63.85 22.17
C VAL A 694 -27.96 -63.27 23.04
N LEU A 695 -27.89 -61.99 23.15
CA LEU A 695 -27.16 -61.30 24.20
C LEU A 695 -27.94 -61.27 25.52
N ALA A 696 -28.85 -62.25 25.65
CA ALA A 696 -29.69 -62.45 26.85
C ALA A 696 -28.95 -63.02 28.04
N ALA A 697 -27.66 -63.34 27.92
CA ALA A 697 -26.95 -63.96 29.03
C ALA A 697 -26.41 -63.00 30.12
N ASN A 698 -26.45 -61.69 29.84
CA ASN A 698 -25.84 -60.67 30.76
C ASN A 698 -26.80 -59.55 31.15
N GLY A 699 -28.02 -59.79 31.49
CA GLY A 699 -28.82 -58.83 32.28
C GLY A 699 -29.31 -57.57 31.59
N VAL A 700 -29.24 -57.48 30.25
CA VAL A 700 -29.85 -56.37 29.47
C VAL A 700 -31.31 -56.77 29.19
N PRO A 701 -32.33 -56.02 29.65
CA PRO A 701 -33.70 -56.32 29.42
C PRO A 701 -34.00 -56.49 27.93
N SER A 702 -34.76 -57.51 27.55
CA SER A 702 -35.21 -57.75 26.15
C SER A 702 -35.99 -56.57 25.55
N GLU A 703 -36.42 -55.66 26.41
CA GLU A 703 -37.15 -54.40 26.07
C GLU A 703 -36.27 -53.33 25.41
N ALA A 704 -34.92 -53.40 25.54
CA ALA A 704 -33.99 -52.43 24.91
C ALA A 704 -33.90 -52.56 23.39
N ARG A 705 -34.59 -53.47 22.74
CA ARG A 705 -34.45 -53.77 21.30
C ARG A 705 -35.52 -53.18 20.40
N ASN A 706 -36.61 -52.66 20.95
CA ASN A 706 -37.70 -52.06 20.19
C ASN A 706 -37.77 -50.56 20.42
N LEU A 707 -36.84 -49.81 19.84
CA LEU A 707 -36.86 -48.36 19.86
C LEU A 707 -38.10 -47.75 19.17
N ASN A 708 -38.83 -48.55 18.39
CA ASN A 708 -40.09 -48.21 17.80
C ASN A 708 -41.10 -49.33 18.10
N ASP A 709 -41.32 -49.59 19.38
CA ASP A 709 -42.31 -50.55 19.81
C ASP A 709 -43.67 -50.15 19.23
N PRO A 710 -44.29 -50.95 18.33
CA PRO A 710 -45.63 -50.66 17.81
C PRO A 710 -46.69 -50.69 18.91
N ASN A 711 -46.36 -51.21 20.08
CA ASN A 711 -47.22 -51.22 21.25
C ASN A 711 -46.97 -50.05 22.19
N ALA A 712 -45.96 -49.16 21.95
CA ALA A 712 -45.83 -47.93 22.70
C ALA A 712 -47.09 -47.08 22.49
N ARG A 713 -47.82 -46.79 23.57
CA ARG A 713 -49.09 -46.05 23.47
C ARG A 713 -48.91 -44.61 23.03
N GLY A 714 -47.77 -43.99 23.36
CA GLY A 714 -47.49 -42.63 22.99
C GLY A 714 -46.02 -42.38 22.71
N ARG A 715 -45.70 -41.30 22.02
CA ARG A 715 -44.38 -40.79 21.79
C ARG A 715 -44.38 -39.25 21.87
N LEU A 716 -43.39 -38.71 22.55
CA LEU A 716 -43.06 -37.29 22.55
C LEU A 716 -41.74 -37.08 21.79
N TRP A 717 -41.68 -36.07 20.97
CA TRP A 717 -40.44 -35.74 20.28
C TRP A 717 -40.23 -34.23 20.24
N LEU A 718 -38.95 -33.83 20.28
CA LEU A 718 -38.52 -32.45 20.16
C LEU A 718 -37.44 -32.39 19.09
N GLN A 719 -37.59 -31.44 18.16
CA GLN A 719 -36.62 -31.18 17.12
C GLN A 719 -36.16 -29.72 17.20
N ALA A 720 -34.87 -29.52 17.24
CA ALA A 720 -34.24 -28.25 16.93
C ALA A 720 -33.97 -28.18 15.41
N ILE A 721 -34.46 -27.16 14.78
CA ILE A 721 -34.34 -26.97 13.32
C ILE A 721 -33.41 -25.81 13.02
N GLY A 722 -32.51 -25.99 12.08
CA GLY A 722 -31.68 -24.97 11.48
C GLY A 722 -31.81 -25.04 9.96
N GLY A 723 -31.83 -23.90 9.28
CA GLY A 723 -31.95 -23.88 7.83
C GLY A 723 -31.15 -22.76 7.20
N TYR A 724 -30.69 -23.02 5.99
CA TYR A 724 -30.08 -22.04 5.11
C TYR A 724 -30.72 -22.18 3.71
N GLY A 725 -31.22 -21.08 3.20
CA GLY A 725 -31.77 -21.01 1.86
C GLY A 725 -31.12 -19.92 1.03
N LYS A 726 -31.08 -20.13 -0.27
CA LYS A 726 -30.64 -19.15 -1.26
C LYS A 726 -31.62 -19.17 -2.45
N LEU A 727 -32.03 -18.00 -2.86
CA LEU A 727 -32.79 -17.76 -4.08
C LEU A 727 -31.95 -16.84 -4.96
N ASP A 728 -31.66 -17.25 -6.17
CA ASP A 728 -30.87 -16.44 -7.11
C ASP A 728 -31.73 -15.26 -7.64
N GLY A 729 -31.04 -14.16 -7.97
CA GLY A 729 -31.73 -12.94 -8.41
C GLY A 729 -32.23 -13.04 -9.85
N GLU A 730 -33.47 -12.63 -10.09
CA GLU A 730 -34.10 -12.53 -11.40
C GLU A 730 -34.92 -11.22 -11.48
N HIS A 731 -35.26 -10.77 -12.68
CA HIS A 731 -36.17 -9.61 -12.96
C HIS A 731 -35.75 -8.31 -12.25
N GLY A 732 -34.43 -8.11 -11.97
CA GLY A 732 -33.92 -6.95 -11.24
C GLY A 732 -33.93 -7.10 -9.72
N ASN A 733 -34.32 -8.25 -9.21
CA ASN A 733 -34.16 -8.58 -7.81
C ASN A 733 -32.73 -9.01 -7.51
N SER A 734 -32.23 -8.59 -6.37
CA SER A 734 -31.02 -9.18 -5.79
C SER A 734 -31.32 -10.60 -5.31
N GLY A 735 -30.35 -11.49 -5.41
CA GLY A 735 -30.45 -12.81 -4.81
C GLY A 735 -30.69 -12.71 -3.30
N LEU A 736 -31.57 -13.54 -2.76
CA LEU A 736 -31.97 -13.55 -1.35
C LEU A 736 -31.35 -14.74 -0.63
N LYS A 737 -30.79 -14.51 0.53
CA LYS A 737 -30.34 -15.52 1.48
C LYS A 737 -31.29 -15.55 2.66
N GLN A 738 -31.55 -16.75 3.18
CA GLN A 738 -32.36 -16.91 4.36
C GLN A 738 -31.67 -17.83 5.35
N ARG A 739 -31.80 -17.54 6.64
CA ARG A 739 -31.31 -18.37 7.74
C ARG A 739 -32.42 -18.58 8.74
N THR A 740 -32.84 -19.83 8.89
CA THR A 740 -33.92 -20.21 9.81
C THR A 740 -33.35 -20.95 11.01
N LYS A 741 -33.86 -20.65 12.20
CA LYS A 741 -33.61 -21.38 13.44
C LYS A 741 -34.90 -21.50 14.21
N GLY A 742 -35.12 -22.66 14.84
CA GLY A 742 -36.34 -22.89 15.57
C GLY A 742 -36.41 -24.22 16.29
N SER A 743 -37.55 -24.51 16.83
CA SER A 743 -37.83 -25.78 17.46
C SER A 743 -39.28 -26.20 17.20
N VAL A 744 -39.48 -27.52 17.11
CA VAL A 744 -40.79 -28.16 16.95
C VAL A 744 -40.93 -29.23 17.98
N LEU A 745 -42.00 -29.21 18.71
CA LEU A 745 -42.39 -30.25 19.70
C LEU A 745 -43.63 -30.98 19.16
N GLY A 746 -43.61 -32.28 19.18
CA GLY A 746 -44.77 -33.08 18.78
C GLY A 746 -45.01 -34.29 19.68
N ALA A 747 -46.20 -34.73 19.64
CA ALA A 747 -46.63 -35.95 20.33
C ALA A 747 -47.56 -36.77 19.45
N ASP A 748 -47.47 -38.09 19.52
CA ASP A 748 -48.33 -39.00 18.75
C ASP A 748 -48.73 -40.23 19.57
N TRP A 749 -49.86 -40.80 19.21
CA TRP A 749 -50.47 -41.94 19.87
C TRP A 749 -50.94 -43.01 18.87
N ALA A 750 -50.73 -44.28 19.23
CA ALA A 750 -51.27 -45.40 18.46
C ALA A 750 -52.74 -45.53 18.71
N LEU A 751 -53.58 -45.39 17.68
CA LEU A 751 -55.00 -45.64 17.73
C LEU A 751 -55.33 -47.12 17.62
N ASN A 752 -54.56 -47.85 16.86
CA ASN A 752 -54.60 -49.27 16.65
C ASN A 752 -53.24 -49.72 16.07
N PRO A 753 -52.97 -51.01 15.88
CA PRO A 753 -51.69 -51.53 15.39
C PRO A 753 -51.23 -50.95 14.01
N GLN A 754 -52.16 -50.38 13.25
CA GLN A 754 -51.87 -49.85 11.93
C GLN A 754 -51.83 -48.33 11.88
N TRP A 755 -52.49 -47.60 12.77
CA TRP A 755 -52.63 -46.15 12.71
C TRP A 755 -52.08 -45.46 13.94
N ARG A 756 -51.29 -44.44 13.72
CA ARG A 756 -50.84 -43.44 14.70
C ARG A 756 -51.27 -42.06 14.28
N LEU A 757 -51.73 -41.24 15.21
CA LEU A 757 -52.08 -39.84 15.01
C LEU A 757 -51.19 -38.99 15.91
N GLY A 758 -50.75 -37.84 15.40
CA GLY A 758 -49.94 -36.88 16.12
C GLY A 758 -50.31 -35.45 15.89
N VAL A 759 -49.88 -34.64 16.84
CA VAL A 759 -49.99 -33.19 16.77
C VAL A 759 -48.60 -32.58 17.00
N LEU A 760 -48.39 -31.37 16.48
CA LEU A 760 -47.17 -30.60 16.75
C LEU A 760 -47.47 -29.12 16.94
N GLY A 761 -46.56 -28.46 17.66
CA GLY A 761 -46.42 -27.02 17.75
C GLY A 761 -44.97 -26.62 17.66
N GLY A 762 -44.72 -25.45 17.11
CA GLY A 762 -43.34 -24.99 16.94
C GLY A 762 -43.22 -23.47 16.80
N TYR A 763 -42.01 -23.03 16.89
CA TYR A 763 -41.63 -21.64 16.64
C TYR A 763 -40.32 -21.58 15.83
N SER A 764 -40.26 -20.69 14.89
CA SER A 764 -39.04 -20.43 14.13
C SER A 764 -38.86 -18.95 13.87
N LYS A 765 -37.58 -18.53 13.72
CA LYS A 765 -37.20 -17.22 13.26
C LYS A 765 -36.30 -17.36 12.03
N THR A 766 -36.62 -16.60 11.00
CA THR A 766 -35.91 -16.57 9.74
C THR A 766 -35.38 -15.17 9.52
N ASP A 767 -34.06 -15.03 9.37
CA ASP A 767 -33.40 -13.81 8.96
C ASP A 767 -33.25 -13.82 7.42
N LEU A 768 -33.58 -12.69 6.78
CA LEU A 768 -33.54 -12.48 5.35
C LEU A 768 -32.47 -11.45 5.03
N ASP A 769 -31.61 -11.72 4.04
CA ASP A 769 -30.48 -10.87 3.65
C ASP A 769 -30.35 -10.84 2.12
N ALA A 770 -30.44 -9.65 1.57
CA ALA A 770 -30.19 -9.38 0.15
C ALA A 770 -29.54 -8.00 0.00
N THR A 771 -28.94 -7.72 -1.16
CA THR A 771 -28.32 -6.42 -1.41
C THR A 771 -29.32 -5.29 -1.27
N GLY A 772 -29.13 -4.43 -0.27
CA GLY A 772 -30.00 -3.29 0.03
C GLY A 772 -31.36 -3.66 0.65
N VAL A 773 -31.56 -4.89 1.10
CA VAL A 773 -32.77 -5.36 1.74
C VAL A 773 -32.42 -6.33 2.86
N ASP A 774 -32.87 -6.02 4.07
CA ASP A 774 -32.78 -6.86 5.25
C ASP A 774 -34.18 -7.14 5.77
N GLY A 775 -34.39 -8.28 6.40
CA GLY A 775 -35.68 -8.60 7.00
C GLY A 775 -35.60 -9.77 7.97
N ASN A 776 -36.67 -9.95 8.70
CA ASN A 776 -36.84 -11.13 9.54
C ASN A 776 -38.30 -11.57 9.55
N VAL A 777 -38.53 -12.85 9.77
CA VAL A 777 -39.87 -13.45 9.89
C VAL A 777 -39.90 -14.33 11.12
N GLU A 778 -40.79 -14.05 12.05
CA GLU A 778 -41.11 -14.89 13.20
C GLU A 778 -42.35 -15.72 12.90
N SER A 779 -42.28 -17.02 13.16
CA SER A 779 -43.33 -17.94 12.73
C SER A 779 -43.73 -18.90 13.86
N TRP A 780 -45.04 -19.03 14.06
CA TRP A 780 -45.65 -20.02 14.92
C TRP A 780 -46.27 -21.10 14.08
N HIS A 781 -46.10 -22.34 14.45
CA HIS A 781 -46.52 -23.52 13.71
C HIS A 781 -47.40 -24.40 14.55
N ALA A 782 -48.52 -24.90 13.96
CA ALA A 782 -49.35 -25.92 14.50
C ALA A 782 -49.69 -26.94 13.41
N GLY A 783 -49.65 -28.23 13.78
CA GLY A 783 -49.91 -29.25 12.76
C GLY A 783 -50.44 -30.55 13.33
N VAL A 784 -50.97 -31.33 12.43
CA VAL A 784 -51.50 -32.69 12.71
C VAL A 784 -50.91 -33.63 11.66
N TYR A 785 -50.64 -34.85 12.08
CA TYR A 785 -50.12 -35.86 11.18
C TYR A 785 -50.65 -37.25 11.50
N ALA A 786 -50.64 -38.15 10.50
CA ALA A 786 -51.05 -39.53 10.67
C ALA A 786 -50.13 -40.45 9.91
N LEU A 787 -49.76 -41.55 10.53
CA LEU A 787 -49.04 -42.65 9.89
C LEU A 787 -49.89 -43.92 9.90
N ARG A 788 -50.07 -44.52 8.71
CA ARG A 788 -50.62 -45.87 8.57
C ARG A 788 -49.54 -46.81 8.09
N GLN A 789 -49.33 -47.89 8.88
CA GLN A 789 -48.42 -49.00 8.46
C GLN A 789 -49.26 -50.25 8.21
N SER A 790 -49.13 -50.78 7.02
CA SER A 790 -49.88 -52.00 6.66
C SER A 790 -48.98 -52.93 5.84
N GLY A 791 -48.38 -53.90 6.51
CA GLY A 791 -47.33 -54.73 5.90
C GLY A 791 -46.18 -53.88 5.40
N PRO A 792 -45.72 -54.02 4.16
CA PRO A 792 -44.63 -53.20 3.60
C PRO A 792 -45.04 -51.74 3.22
N TYR A 793 -46.34 -51.41 3.27
CA TYR A 793 -46.85 -50.09 2.86
C TYR A 793 -46.88 -49.12 4.04
N SER A 794 -46.33 -47.93 3.84
CA SER A 794 -46.36 -46.83 4.77
C SER A 794 -47.12 -45.67 4.12
N LEU A 795 -48.23 -45.21 4.70
CA LEU A 795 -48.89 -43.99 4.26
C LEU A 795 -48.69 -42.93 5.33
N ARG A 796 -48.07 -41.81 4.97
CA ARG A 796 -47.76 -40.66 5.83
C ARG A 796 -48.58 -39.48 5.38
N LEU A 797 -49.39 -38.92 6.25
CA LEU A 797 -50.22 -37.76 6.00
C LEU A 797 -49.84 -36.66 6.99
N GLY A 798 -49.72 -35.44 6.53
CA GLY A 798 -49.43 -34.26 7.35
C GLY A 798 -50.18 -33.04 6.89
N ALA A 799 -50.62 -32.22 7.83
CA ALA A 799 -51.12 -30.86 7.55
C ALA A 799 -50.65 -29.90 8.65
N ALA A 800 -50.17 -28.72 8.26
CA ALA A 800 -49.76 -27.67 9.18
C ALA A 800 -50.30 -26.30 8.73
N TYR A 801 -50.52 -25.49 9.73
CA TYR A 801 -50.81 -24.07 9.64
C TYR A 801 -49.67 -23.29 10.32
N SER A 802 -49.23 -22.21 9.70
CA SER A 802 -48.21 -21.33 10.27
C SER A 802 -48.66 -19.87 10.15
N GLY A 803 -48.58 -19.15 11.26
CA GLY A 803 -48.74 -17.70 11.29
C GLY A 803 -47.38 -17.02 11.30
N HIS A 804 -47.22 -15.99 10.51
CA HIS A 804 -45.94 -15.30 10.29
C HIS A 804 -46.06 -13.82 10.60
N GLN A 805 -45.13 -13.26 11.34
CA GLN A 805 -44.95 -11.82 11.51
C GLN A 805 -43.60 -11.44 10.90
N GLY A 806 -43.59 -10.64 9.85
CA GLY A 806 -42.45 -10.26 9.07
C GLY A 806 -42.12 -8.77 9.16
N GLU A 807 -40.85 -8.50 9.13
CA GLU A 807 -40.29 -7.16 8.98
C GLU A 807 -39.38 -7.13 7.74
N SER A 808 -39.56 -6.13 6.89
CA SER A 808 -38.64 -5.84 5.78
C SER A 808 -38.10 -4.43 5.91
N LYS A 809 -36.81 -4.25 5.59
CA LYS A 809 -36.11 -2.97 5.54
C LYS A 809 -35.41 -2.86 4.20
N ARG A 810 -35.62 -1.75 3.49
CA ARG A 810 -34.96 -1.44 2.23
C ARG A 810 -34.07 -0.23 2.40
N THR A 811 -32.94 -0.21 1.69
CA THR A 811 -32.10 0.97 1.54
C THR A 811 -32.24 1.48 0.11
N VAL A 812 -32.67 2.72 -0.04
CA VAL A 812 -32.78 3.40 -1.33
C VAL A 812 -31.88 4.62 -1.29
N ALA A 813 -30.75 4.58 -2.00
CA ALA A 813 -29.76 5.65 -1.98
C ALA A 813 -29.17 5.91 -3.36
N PHE A 814 -29.31 7.14 -3.86
CA PHE A 814 -28.73 7.60 -5.13
C PHE A 814 -28.67 9.12 -5.17
N ASN A 815 -27.60 9.68 -5.70
CA ASN A 815 -27.41 11.10 -6.00
C ASN A 815 -27.95 12.09 -4.96
N GLY A 816 -27.61 11.90 -3.67
CA GLY A 816 -28.04 12.78 -2.59
C GLY A 816 -29.44 12.44 -2.02
N PHE A 817 -30.16 11.51 -2.62
CA PHE A 817 -31.39 10.94 -2.05
C PHE A 817 -31.04 9.70 -1.21
N SER A 818 -31.60 9.60 -0.01
CA SER A 818 -31.38 8.46 0.87
C SER A 818 -32.58 8.22 1.78
N ASP A 819 -33.23 7.08 1.61
CA ASP A 819 -34.32 6.62 2.45
C ASP A 819 -34.07 5.20 2.96
N ARG A 820 -34.70 4.85 4.09
CA ARG A 820 -34.68 3.50 4.65
C ARG A 820 -36.11 3.05 4.98
N PRO A 821 -36.94 2.72 3.95
CA PRO A 821 -38.26 2.23 4.17
C PRO A 821 -38.28 0.94 4.95
N LYS A 822 -39.19 0.86 5.94
CA LYS A 822 -39.45 -0.30 6.78
C LYS A 822 -40.91 -0.68 6.69
N GLY A 823 -41.18 -1.96 6.45
CA GLY A 823 -42.51 -2.51 6.43
C GLY A 823 -42.68 -3.67 7.43
N ASP A 824 -43.76 -3.65 8.22
CA ASP A 824 -44.17 -4.75 9.09
C ASP A 824 -45.40 -5.40 8.46
N TYR A 825 -45.44 -6.73 8.34
CA TYR A 825 -46.55 -7.46 7.72
C TYR A 825 -46.90 -8.74 8.44
N ASP A 826 -48.17 -9.12 8.36
CA ASP A 826 -48.68 -10.40 8.79
C ASP A 826 -48.90 -11.32 7.58
N ALA A 827 -48.65 -12.60 7.77
CA ALA A 827 -48.88 -13.59 6.73
C ALA A 827 -49.27 -14.94 7.38
N ASP A 828 -49.90 -15.81 6.58
CA ASP A 828 -50.14 -17.17 6.97
C ASP A 828 -49.75 -18.16 5.86
N SER A 829 -49.41 -19.36 6.27
CA SER A 829 -49.18 -20.46 5.32
C SER A 829 -49.85 -21.75 5.78
N GLN A 830 -50.33 -22.49 4.82
CA GLN A 830 -50.96 -23.78 4.99
C GLN A 830 -50.19 -24.79 4.14
N GLN A 831 -49.89 -25.95 4.71
CA GLN A 831 -49.28 -27.03 3.96
C GLN A 831 -49.94 -28.35 4.31
N ALA A 832 -50.09 -29.21 3.32
CA ALA A 832 -50.56 -30.58 3.47
C ALA A 832 -49.76 -31.50 2.56
N PHE A 833 -49.48 -32.70 3.00
CA PHE A 833 -48.85 -33.70 2.18
C PHE A 833 -49.35 -35.11 2.42
N ALA A 834 -49.20 -35.96 1.41
CA ALA A 834 -49.47 -37.39 1.46
C ALA A 834 -48.28 -38.14 0.83
N GLU A 835 -47.65 -39.03 1.58
CA GLU A 835 -46.55 -39.84 1.07
C GLU A 835 -46.88 -41.34 1.22
N LEU A 836 -46.70 -42.08 0.14
CA LEU A 836 -46.82 -43.52 0.14
C LEU A 836 -45.44 -44.15 -0.10
N GLY A 837 -44.99 -44.98 0.85
CA GLY A 837 -43.75 -45.72 0.78
C GLY A 837 -44.02 -47.24 0.72
N TYR A 838 -43.12 -47.96 0.03
CA TYR A 838 -43.11 -49.41 -0.03
C TYR A 838 -41.75 -49.93 0.49
N THR A 839 -41.75 -50.49 1.68
CA THR A 839 -40.52 -50.97 2.32
C THR A 839 -40.13 -52.34 1.81
N MET A 840 -38.95 -52.45 1.25
CA MET A 840 -38.29 -53.67 0.79
C MET A 840 -37.00 -53.90 1.60
N GLY A 841 -36.65 -55.13 1.90
CA GLY A 841 -35.35 -55.40 2.52
C GLY A 841 -35.27 -56.80 3.10
N SER A 842 -34.04 -57.25 3.34
CA SER A 842 -33.76 -58.50 4.07
C SER A 842 -32.71 -58.19 5.14
N GLY A 843 -32.96 -58.58 6.37
CA GLY A 843 -32.05 -58.38 7.48
C GLY A 843 -31.98 -56.96 7.99
N ARG A 844 -30.80 -56.32 8.07
CA ARG A 844 -30.56 -55.06 8.67
C ARG A 844 -30.65 -53.82 7.70
N LEU A 845 -30.76 -54.08 6.38
CA LEU A 845 -30.87 -53.03 5.35
C LEU A 845 -32.32 -52.97 4.85
N SER A 846 -32.87 -51.78 4.79
CA SER A 846 -34.16 -51.49 4.19
C SER A 846 -34.03 -50.46 3.04
N ALA A 847 -34.81 -50.67 1.99
CA ALA A 847 -34.98 -49.76 0.87
C ALA A 847 -36.48 -49.43 0.78
N GLU A 848 -36.82 -48.16 0.64
CA GLU A 848 -38.23 -47.72 0.54
C GLU A 848 -38.34 -46.75 -0.65
N PRO A 849 -38.73 -47.21 -1.83
CA PRO A 849 -39.25 -46.32 -2.87
C PRO A 849 -40.50 -45.61 -2.33
N PHE A 850 -40.62 -44.31 -2.59
CA PHE A 850 -41.73 -43.52 -2.13
C PHE A 850 -42.23 -42.54 -3.21
N ALA A 851 -43.49 -42.19 -3.08
CA ALA A 851 -44.12 -41.15 -3.85
C ALA A 851 -44.89 -40.22 -2.92
N SER A 852 -44.68 -38.91 -3.05
CA SER A 852 -45.32 -37.91 -2.22
C SER A 852 -46.05 -36.88 -3.06
N LEU A 853 -47.17 -36.42 -2.56
CA LEU A 853 -47.92 -35.27 -3.07
C LEU A 853 -47.95 -34.21 -1.98
N GLY A 854 -47.66 -32.97 -2.33
CA GLY A 854 -47.65 -31.85 -1.42
C GLY A 854 -48.50 -30.69 -1.94
N TYR A 855 -49.13 -29.96 -1.04
CA TYR A 855 -49.85 -28.72 -1.30
C TYR A 855 -49.35 -27.67 -0.33
N GLN A 856 -49.08 -26.48 -0.82
CA GLN A 856 -48.69 -25.32 -0.01
C GLN A 856 -49.47 -24.11 -0.49
N ARG A 857 -49.98 -23.34 0.46
CA ARG A 857 -50.62 -22.05 0.22
C ARG A 857 -49.99 -21.03 1.16
N TYR A 858 -49.69 -19.85 0.63
CA TYR A 858 -49.19 -18.69 1.37
C TYR A 858 -50.15 -17.52 1.10
N HIS A 859 -50.44 -16.75 2.15
CA HIS A 859 -51.14 -15.47 2.04
C HIS A 859 -50.47 -14.44 2.92
N ARG A 860 -50.16 -13.28 2.35
CA ARG A 860 -49.62 -12.11 3.05
C ARG A 860 -50.64 -10.99 2.96
N ASP A 861 -50.94 -10.35 4.09
CA ASP A 861 -51.79 -9.18 4.15
C ASP A 861 -51.15 -7.96 3.51
N ARG A 862 -52.00 -6.98 3.13
CA ARG A 862 -51.52 -5.68 2.69
C ARG A 862 -50.78 -4.97 3.82
N TYR A 863 -49.69 -4.30 3.50
CA TYR A 863 -48.94 -3.50 4.45
C TYR A 863 -48.37 -2.23 3.80
N GLN A 864 -48.02 -1.26 4.63
CA GLN A 864 -47.43 0.00 4.20
C GLN A 864 -46.05 0.18 4.82
N GLU A 865 -45.07 0.45 3.98
CA GLU A 865 -43.74 0.84 4.43
C GLU A 865 -43.78 2.26 5.03
N LYS A 866 -42.86 2.54 5.98
CA LYS A 866 -42.62 3.84 6.60
C LYS A 866 -41.14 4.17 6.54
N GLY A 867 -40.74 5.46 6.53
CA GLY A 867 -39.37 5.87 6.59
C GLY A 867 -38.84 6.50 5.30
N GLY A 868 -39.62 7.42 4.74
CA GLY A 868 -39.21 8.27 3.64
C GLY A 868 -40.17 8.30 2.46
N ALA A 869 -39.82 9.05 1.45
CA ALA A 869 -40.62 9.22 0.24
C ALA A 869 -40.60 7.95 -0.65
N ALA A 870 -39.57 7.12 -0.54
CA ALA A 870 -39.48 5.85 -1.26
C ALA A 870 -40.30 4.71 -0.65
N ALA A 871 -41.10 5.00 0.41
CA ALA A 871 -41.97 4.01 1.04
C ALA A 871 -43.07 3.57 0.09
N LEU A 872 -43.40 2.27 0.14
CA LEU A 872 -44.40 1.62 -0.71
C LEU A 872 -45.60 1.16 0.11
N ASP A 873 -46.74 1.27 -0.48
CA ASP A 873 -47.97 0.60 -0.05
C ASP A 873 -48.08 -0.69 -0.88
N VAL A 874 -47.99 -1.84 -0.22
CA VAL A 874 -47.82 -3.14 -0.85
C VAL A 874 -49.10 -3.93 -0.66
N ASP A 875 -49.76 -4.27 -1.75
CA ASP A 875 -51.00 -5.02 -1.72
C ASP A 875 -50.81 -6.45 -1.18
N SER A 876 -51.91 -7.06 -0.76
CA SER A 876 -51.92 -8.47 -0.33
C SER A 876 -51.48 -9.39 -1.47
N GLN A 877 -50.89 -10.52 -1.10
CA GLN A 877 -50.35 -11.50 -2.06
C GLN A 877 -50.72 -12.91 -1.63
N SER A 878 -51.11 -13.73 -2.58
CA SER A 878 -51.36 -15.16 -2.35
C SER A 878 -50.59 -15.97 -3.40
N GLN A 879 -50.07 -17.13 -2.97
CA GLN A 879 -49.43 -18.09 -3.85
C GLN A 879 -49.79 -19.53 -3.43
N ASP A 880 -50.19 -20.33 -4.41
CA ASP A 880 -50.60 -21.72 -4.22
C ASP A 880 -49.70 -22.65 -5.05
N ASN A 881 -49.09 -23.65 -4.42
CA ASN A 881 -48.23 -24.61 -5.08
C ASN A 881 -48.66 -26.04 -4.79
N PHE A 882 -48.67 -26.87 -5.80
CA PHE A 882 -48.83 -28.32 -5.70
C PHE A 882 -47.54 -29.00 -6.11
N SER A 883 -47.11 -30.07 -5.43
CA SER A 883 -45.89 -30.78 -5.78
C SER A 883 -46.05 -32.28 -5.77
N SER A 884 -45.26 -32.96 -6.62
CA SER A 884 -45.08 -34.38 -6.58
C SER A 884 -43.60 -34.71 -6.37
N THR A 885 -43.32 -35.72 -5.53
CA THR A 885 -41.93 -36.17 -5.27
C THR A 885 -41.87 -37.69 -5.42
N PHE A 886 -40.87 -38.17 -6.16
CA PHE A 886 -40.54 -39.58 -6.33
C PHE A 886 -39.11 -39.83 -5.88
N GLY A 887 -38.90 -40.82 -5.03
CA GLY A 887 -37.58 -41.05 -4.51
C GLY A 887 -37.36 -42.44 -3.94
N LEU A 888 -36.14 -42.64 -3.46
CA LEU A 888 -35.72 -43.86 -2.77
C LEU A 888 -35.06 -43.50 -1.45
N ARG A 889 -35.51 -44.19 -0.40
CA ARG A 889 -34.93 -44.05 0.94
C ARG A 889 -34.24 -45.36 1.33
N LEU A 890 -33.05 -45.27 1.91
CA LEU A 890 -32.27 -46.38 2.40
C LEU A 890 -32.01 -46.18 3.91
N ALA A 891 -32.11 -47.25 4.70
CA ALA A 891 -31.73 -47.24 6.10
C ALA A 891 -31.03 -48.56 6.46
N HIS A 892 -30.08 -48.49 7.42
CA HIS A 892 -29.35 -49.64 7.90
C HIS A 892 -29.34 -49.68 9.44
N LEU A 893 -29.91 -50.71 10.04
CA LEU A 893 -29.94 -50.89 11.49
C LEU A 893 -28.70 -51.65 11.98
N SER A 894 -27.88 -51.03 12.81
CA SER A 894 -26.70 -51.60 13.46
C SER A 894 -26.93 -51.67 14.95
N SER A 895 -26.60 -52.80 15.58
CA SER A 895 -26.55 -52.94 17.03
C SER A 895 -25.14 -52.70 17.52
N LEU A 896 -24.97 -51.88 18.52
CA LEU A 896 -23.68 -51.60 19.15
C LEU A 896 -23.46 -52.56 20.34
N ASP A 897 -22.18 -52.80 20.68
CA ASP A 897 -21.80 -53.77 21.73
C ASP A 897 -22.34 -53.39 23.12
N ASN A 898 -22.71 -52.15 23.35
CA ASN A 898 -23.30 -51.62 24.59
C ASN A 898 -24.84 -51.70 24.62
N GLY A 899 -25.49 -52.37 23.68
CA GLY A 899 -26.92 -52.52 23.60
C GLY A 899 -27.69 -51.35 22.95
N MET A 900 -27.00 -50.29 22.54
CA MET A 900 -27.58 -49.19 21.76
C MET A 900 -27.75 -49.60 20.28
N SER A 901 -28.62 -48.90 19.56
CA SER A 901 -28.79 -49.08 18.13
C SER A 901 -28.36 -47.82 17.38
N LEU A 902 -27.78 -48.01 16.21
CA LEU A 902 -27.40 -46.94 15.29
C LEU A 902 -28.06 -47.14 13.94
N THR A 903 -28.82 -46.14 13.46
CA THR A 903 -29.53 -46.23 12.20
C THR A 903 -29.16 -45.04 11.28
N PRO A 904 -28.13 -45.18 10.39
CA PRO A 904 -27.93 -44.27 9.31
C PRO A 904 -29.07 -44.37 8.28
N ARG A 905 -29.52 -43.23 7.78
CA ARG A 905 -30.55 -43.05 6.76
C ARG A 905 -30.08 -42.13 5.66
N MET A 906 -30.48 -42.41 4.43
CA MET A 906 -30.32 -41.52 3.30
C MET A 906 -31.50 -41.64 2.36
N ALA A 907 -31.86 -40.56 1.71
CA ALA A 907 -32.84 -40.53 0.65
C ALA A 907 -32.43 -39.58 -0.47
N ALA A 908 -32.81 -39.94 -1.67
CA ALA A 908 -32.76 -39.05 -2.84
C ALA A 908 -34.08 -39.14 -3.59
N GLY A 909 -34.55 -37.99 -4.06
CA GLY A 909 -35.79 -37.91 -4.82
C GLY A 909 -35.80 -36.75 -5.79
N TRP A 910 -36.64 -36.82 -6.77
CA TRP A 910 -36.97 -35.76 -7.71
C TRP A 910 -38.33 -35.18 -7.32
N LYS A 911 -38.35 -33.86 -7.11
CA LYS A 911 -39.57 -33.08 -6.82
C LYS A 911 -39.91 -32.22 -8.01
N HIS A 912 -41.17 -32.28 -8.43
CA HIS A 912 -41.73 -31.38 -9.44
C HIS A 912 -42.83 -30.52 -8.83
N THR A 913 -42.75 -29.20 -9.02
CA THR A 913 -43.69 -28.19 -8.51
C THR A 913 -44.58 -27.71 -9.63
N TYR A 914 -45.89 -27.85 -9.42
CA TYR A 914 -46.96 -27.39 -10.31
C TYR A 914 -47.57 -26.09 -9.77
N GLY A 915 -48.18 -25.26 -10.64
CA GLY A 915 -48.78 -24.01 -10.25
C GLY A 915 -47.80 -22.84 -10.34
N ASP A 916 -47.99 -21.83 -9.54
CA ASP A 916 -47.23 -20.59 -9.62
C ASP A 916 -45.88 -20.72 -8.90
N VAL A 917 -44.81 -20.76 -9.68
CA VAL A 917 -43.45 -20.74 -9.15
C VAL A 917 -42.90 -19.32 -9.12
N SER A 918 -43.46 -18.37 -9.86
CA SER A 918 -43.13 -16.95 -9.84
C SER A 918 -44.08 -16.21 -8.91
N SER A 919 -43.52 -15.24 -8.19
CA SER A 919 -44.31 -14.34 -7.32
C SER A 919 -44.44 -12.98 -7.94
N SER A 920 -45.63 -12.37 -7.89
CA SER A 920 -45.85 -11.00 -8.33
C SER A 920 -46.63 -10.24 -7.25
N THR A 921 -46.26 -8.99 -7.06
CA THR A 921 -46.92 -8.10 -6.07
C THR A 921 -47.26 -6.77 -6.71
N ARG A 922 -48.45 -6.28 -6.43
CA ARG A 922 -48.87 -4.93 -6.80
C ARG A 922 -48.54 -3.98 -5.66
N GLN A 923 -48.00 -2.82 -6.01
CA GLN A 923 -47.65 -1.81 -5.02
C GLN A 923 -47.74 -0.40 -5.58
N ALA A 924 -47.72 0.60 -4.70
CA ALA A 924 -47.71 2.02 -5.06
C ALA A 924 -46.80 2.81 -4.12
N PHE A 925 -46.26 3.92 -4.55
CA PHE A 925 -45.55 4.81 -3.63
C PHE A 925 -46.55 5.51 -2.68
N VAL A 926 -46.23 5.59 -1.40
CA VAL A 926 -47.07 6.26 -0.40
C VAL A 926 -47.26 7.75 -0.72
N VAL A 927 -46.23 8.37 -1.33
CA VAL A 927 -46.26 9.80 -1.69
C VAL A 927 -46.96 10.11 -3.00
N GLY A 928 -47.57 9.11 -3.65
CA GLY A 928 -48.34 9.27 -4.89
C GLY A 928 -47.85 8.42 -6.04
N GLY A 929 -48.39 8.65 -7.24
CA GLY A 929 -48.11 7.86 -8.43
C GLY A 929 -49.13 6.74 -8.63
N SER A 930 -49.16 6.13 -9.83
CA SER A 930 -50.01 4.98 -10.14
C SER A 930 -49.42 3.71 -9.49
N ALA A 931 -50.35 2.78 -9.10
CA ALA A 931 -49.92 1.47 -8.67
C ALA A 931 -49.26 0.70 -9.82
N PHE A 932 -48.26 -0.14 -9.49
CA PHE A 932 -47.50 -0.92 -10.45
C PHE A 932 -47.21 -2.32 -9.91
N ASN A 933 -46.94 -3.25 -10.81
CA ASN A 933 -46.61 -4.62 -10.46
C ASN A 933 -45.10 -4.81 -10.47
N VAL A 934 -44.61 -5.63 -9.54
CA VAL A 934 -43.23 -6.12 -9.51
C VAL A 934 -43.23 -7.64 -9.43
N ASP A 935 -42.34 -8.26 -10.21
CA ASP A 935 -42.19 -9.69 -10.24
C ASP A 935 -40.97 -10.09 -9.40
N GLY A 936 -41.12 -11.13 -8.60
CA GLY A 936 -40.07 -11.74 -7.78
C GLY A 936 -39.27 -12.76 -8.57
N SER A 937 -38.25 -13.31 -7.92
CA SER A 937 -37.45 -14.43 -8.45
C SER A 937 -38.29 -15.73 -8.39
N SER A 938 -38.19 -16.55 -9.42
CA SER A 938 -38.96 -17.78 -9.53
C SER A 938 -38.32 -18.90 -8.67
N LEU A 939 -39.19 -19.73 -8.01
CA LEU A 939 -38.80 -21.02 -7.46
C LEU A 939 -38.59 -22.02 -8.59
N ASP A 940 -37.79 -23.08 -8.32
CA ASP A 940 -37.55 -24.12 -9.30
C ASP A 940 -38.78 -25.01 -9.47
N ARG A 941 -39.13 -25.38 -10.71
CA ARG A 941 -40.11 -26.39 -11.01
C ARG A 941 -39.59 -27.79 -10.68
N ASP A 942 -38.33 -28.03 -10.93
CA ASP A 942 -37.67 -29.30 -10.73
C ASP A 942 -36.54 -29.15 -9.73
N SER A 943 -36.55 -29.96 -8.67
CA SER A 943 -35.56 -29.95 -7.61
C SER A 943 -35.10 -31.36 -7.25
N LEU A 944 -33.83 -31.49 -6.93
CA LEU A 944 -33.27 -32.68 -6.28
C LEU A 944 -33.50 -32.59 -4.78
N MET A 945 -34.20 -33.57 -4.23
CA MET A 945 -34.37 -33.76 -2.79
C MET A 945 -33.30 -34.71 -2.28
N LEU A 946 -32.56 -34.32 -1.23
CA LEU A 946 -31.57 -35.14 -0.56
C LEU A 946 -31.84 -35.14 0.94
N GLU A 947 -31.86 -36.34 1.54
CA GLU A 947 -31.94 -36.48 2.99
C GLU A 947 -30.80 -37.39 3.48
N ALA A 948 -30.22 -37.06 4.60
CA ALA A 948 -29.29 -37.93 5.32
C ALA A 948 -29.53 -37.78 6.82
N GLY A 949 -29.48 -38.90 7.54
CA GLY A 949 -29.73 -38.86 8.97
C GLY A 949 -29.02 -40.00 9.69
N LEU A 950 -28.86 -39.81 11.01
CA LEU A 950 -28.28 -40.79 11.91
C LEU A 950 -29.08 -40.78 13.21
N ASP A 951 -29.69 -41.91 13.52
CA ASP A 951 -30.47 -42.08 14.76
C ASP A 951 -29.71 -43.03 15.70
N LEU A 952 -29.54 -42.60 16.95
CA LEU A 952 -28.90 -43.35 18.02
C LEU A 952 -29.96 -43.70 19.08
N GLY A 953 -30.32 -44.92 19.17
CA GLY A 953 -31.16 -45.46 20.23
C GLY A 953 -30.35 -45.72 21.50
N ILE A 954 -30.47 -44.81 22.47
CA ILE A 954 -29.75 -44.87 23.75
C ILE A 954 -30.39 -45.76 24.78
N SER A 955 -31.67 -45.98 24.68
CA SER A 955 -32.43 -46.91 25.56
C SER A 955 -33.69 -47.35 24.85
N ALA A 956 -34.46 -48.27 25.49
CA ALA A 956 -35.75 -48.70 24.96
C ALA A 956 -36.77 -47.57 24.76
N ARG A 957 -36.57 -46.41 25.42
CA ARG A 957 -37.54 -45.31 25.40
C ARG A 957 -36.97 -44.02 24.75
N HIS A 958 -35.65 -43.91 24.61
CA HIS A 958 -35.05 -42.64 24.16
C HIS A 958 -34.16 -42.85 22.93
N THR A 959 -34.39 -41.99 21.91
CA THR A 959 -33.58 -41.89 20.71
C THR A 959 -33.09 -40.45 20.53
N LEU A 960 -31.84 -40.31 20.19
CA LEU A 960 -31.25 -39.05 19.64
C LEU A 960 -31.03 -39.21 18.18
N GLY A 961 -31.22 -38.13 17.43
CA GLY A 961 -30.97 -38.12 15.99
C GLY A 961 -30.44 -36.80 15.48
N VAL A 962 -29.73 -36.88 14.39
CA VAL A 962 -29.37 -35.75 13.59
C VAL A 962 -29.79 -36.04 12.13
N GLY A 963 -30.28 -35.02 11.45
CA GLY A 963 -30.73 -35.13 10.07
C GLY A 963 -30.36 -33.94 9.26
N TYR A 964 -30.05 -34.16 8.01
CA TYR A 964 -29.89 -33.16 6.97
C TYR A 964 -30.96 -33.35 5.92
N SER A 965 -31.52 -32.24 5.43
CA SER A 965 -32.41 -32.20 4.26
C SER A 965 -31.94 -31.13 3.29
N GLY A 966 -31.86 -31.44 2.00
CA GLY A 966 -31.50 -30.52 0.94
C GLY A 966 -32.57 -30.53 -0.17
N GLU A 967 -32.98 -29.37 -0.60
CA GLU A 967 -33.75 -29.18 -1.85
C GLU A 967 -32.91 -28.29 -2.76
N ILE A 968 -32.47 -28.81 -3.89
CA ILE A 968 -31.50 -28.21 -4.77
C ILE A 968 -32.09 -28.12 -6.18
N GLY A 969 -32.35 -26.90 -6.62
CA GLY A 969 -32.71 -26.53 -7.97
C GLY A 969 -31.68 -25.65 -8.65
N SER A 970 -31.99 -25.15 -9.83
CA SER A 970 -31.14 -24.24 -10.61
C SER A 970 -31.10 -22.85 -9.97
N ASN A 971 -32.25 -22.32 -9.50
CA ASN A 971 -32.42 -20.95 -9.02
C ASN A 971 -32.54 -20.88 -7.48
N SER A 972 -32.99 -21.98 -6.85
CA SER A 972 -33.21 -22.03 -5.40
C SER A 972 -32.53 -23.23 -4.76
N ARG A 973 -32.00 -23.02 -3.55
CA ARG A 973 -31.35 -24.08 -2.76
C ARG A 973 -31.75 -23.89 -1.30
N ASN A 974 -32.26 -24.94 -0.70
CA ASN A 974 -32.62 -24.95 0.71
C ASN A 974 -31.93 -26.12 1.40
N HIS A 975 -31.28 -25.86 2.51
CA HIS A 975 -30.61 -26.84 3.33
C HIS A 975 -31.14 -26.77 4.76
N GLY A 976 -31.55 -27.90 5.29
CA GLY A 976 -32.05 -28.03 6.66
C GLY A 976 -31.14 -28.94 7.47
N LEU A 977 -30.95 -28.60 8.72
CA LEU A 977 -30.30 -29.44 9.72
C LEU A 977 -31.28 -29.62 10.89
N ILE A 978 -31.49 -30.85 11.32
CA ILE A 978 -32.39 -31.19 12.39
C ILE A 978 -31.61 -31.98 13.47
N GLY A 979 -31.63 -31.47 14.69
CA GLY A 979 -31.23 -32.21 15.86
C GLY A 979 -32.51 -32.66 16.61
N GLN A 980 -32.62 -33.92 16.96
CA GLN A 980 -33.86 -34.43 17.54
C GLN A 980 -33.65 -35.30 18.75
N TRP A 981 -34.64 -35.29 19.62
CA TRP A 981 -34.82 -36.21 20.73
C TRP A 981 -36.24 -36.74 20.70
N GLN A 982 -36.37 -38.01 20.95
CA GLN A 982 -37.70 -38.63 21.11
C GLN A 982 -37.74 -39.57 22.31
N MET A 983 -38.94 -39.69 22.90
CA MET A 983 -39.22 -40.53 24.02
C MET A 983 -40.55 -41.29 23.77
N SER A 984 -40.54 -42.61 23.86
CA SER A 984 -41.71 -43.48 23.77
C SER A 984 -42.19 -43.86 25.18
N PHE A 985 -43.53 -43.92 25.40
CA PHE A 985 -44.14 -44.21 26.68
C PHE A 985 -45.45 -45.02 26.54
#